data_c0c72047f6b9d4d3773a9bf36bdfe51a
#
_entry.id   c0c72047f6b9d4d3773a9bf36bdfe51a
#
_cell.length_a   1.000
_cell.length_b   1.000
_cell.length_c   1.000
_cell.angle_alpha   90.00
_cell.angle_beta   90.00
_cell.angle_gamma   90.00
#
_symmetry.space_group_name_H-M   'P 1'
#
loop_
_entity.id
_entity.type
_entity.pdbx_description
1 polymer ?
#
loop_
_entity_poly.entity_id
_entity_poly.type
_entity_poly.pdbx_seq_one_letter_code
_entity_poly.pdbx_strand_id
1 'polypeptide(L)'
;VLGSHRRFKRWLIWLGLCLIVWLVVAQPANAVEGHPTLTVDLLRQRLGAPVQREGQATIDLRSYTIDLQPDSPLTDGFYRLLASALQKPATAPALDLSYAIVQGDLDLQRLGQREPLYGDNLSPLLSELGQTQLKRDRQRLLQLSRLSQSLLIRGQGSSQQIYLFKAPLVAVQTRFTGQVRGVDTFFLGRMLAPGAVFEQGLAVAGARFNRRVNFSGADFRQSLQAKGSLFFQSVRFDQSQFRNGANFQGAEFKADVNFSQSVLAGDLNFSRAQWQGVADFARTLWQGTAFFVRAYFAKALFFTEARFDAPLVLRQARLGEPVNLRNATVGSEIDLGDAFFLPSAYLNVAGMEFSLEQTQILGTPGKIGRVFSVPQLAGNETLLRNLERNFRRLEQVSDANHIAYTAERLRLKAWEQQLLGTNINTAVLPALMRTGFTEAQAKAVVQRRQEQPFIGTEEVLSVDGVDLAAYLKVRDRIFARDAFPLTQRLALALRWLWLGGLVVLSRYGTSFGLASGLGLVAIPIFALMFWLVDRYRHRRGPTPILPPLAEGLWLAGGCSLLLGLGLNALLRTADYPLLTLGFLFMLLVPIPAVLIGLIMHQGRYHDLMAESYFVEDGSMRQLRLLIARLPVIPKFPFFRDRYTYLLLDRRWNWLNYLDFSLNNWLKFGFNDIRLRDEHVPGLVTALVWYQWGLGLLYTALLLWTLSRTIPGLNLLIYF
;
A
#
# COMPACT_ATOMS: atom_id res chain seq x y z
N VAL A 1 -30.63 -46.09 26.74
CA VAL A 1 -29.90 -46.00 28.03
C VAL A 1 -28.48 -45.47 27.87
N LEU A 2 -27.99 -45.26 26.65
CA LEU A 2 -26.59 -44.78 26.39
C LEU A 2 -26.43 -43.24 26.24
N GLY A 3 -27.51 -42.45 26.36
CA GLY A 3 -27.50 -41.00 26.18
C GLY A 3 -27.30 -40.16 27.45
N SER A 4 -27.50 -40.74 28.63
CA SER A 4 -27.47 -39.99 29.91
C SER A 4 -26.05 -39.80 30.51
N HIS A 5 -25.14 -40.73 30.26
CA HIS A 5 -23.77 -40.67 30.82
C HIS A 5 -22.87 -39.54 30.24
N ARG A 6 -23.12 -39.13 28.99
CA ARG A 6 -22.34 -38.03 28.38
C ARG A 6 -22.78 -36.63 28.86
N ARG A 7 -24.07 -36.47 29.22
CA ARG A 7 -24.60 -35.22 29.77
C ARG A 7 -24.17 -35.03 31.23
N PHE A 8 -24.10 -36.09 32.00
CA PHE A 8 -23.67 -36.05 33.42
C PHE A 8 -22.17 -35.71 33.56
N LYS A 9 -21.27 -36.24 32.67
CA LYS A 9 -19.87 -35.87 32.66
C LYS A 9 -19.64 -34.43 32.26
N ARG A 10 -20.40 -33.88 31.32
CA ARG A 10 -20.33 -32.46 30.95
C ARG A 10 -20.81 -31.55 32.09
N TRP A 11 -21.82 -31.96 32.83
CA TRP A 11 -22.32 -31.20 33.97
C TRP A 11 -21.30 -31.16 35.14
N LEU A 12 -20.61 -32.25 35.40
CA LEU A 12 -19.52 -32.34 36.39
C LEU A 12 -18.30 -31.47 35.98
N ILE A 13 -17.96 -31.39 34.71
CA ILE A 13 -16.90 -30.54 34.20
C ILE A 13 -17.27 -29.04 34.34
N TRP A 14 -18.51 -28.68 34.05
CA TRP A 14 -19.04 -27.34 34.25
C TRP A 14 -19.11 -26.95 35.74
N LEU A 15 -19.51 -27.87 36.62
CA LEU A 15 -19.52 -27.67 38.06
C LEU A 15 -18.09 -27.53 38.61
N GLY A 16 -17.13 -28.32 38.11
CA GLY A 16 -15.72 -28.19 38.44
C GLY A 16 -15.12 -26.85 37.98
N LEU A 17 -15.47 -26.42 36.76
CA LEU A 17 -15.05 -25.09 36.25
C LEU A 17 -15.68 -23.94 37.02
N CYS A 18 -16.96 -24.02 37.38
CA CYS A 18 -17.62 -23.03 38.23
C CYS A 18 -17.02 -23.00 39.64
N LEU A 19 -16.62 -24.17 40.20
CA LEU A 19 -15.98 -24.24 41.50
C LEU A 19 -14.55 -23.69 41.50
N ILE A 20 -13.82 -23.90 40.38
CA ILE A 20 -12.49 -23.30 40.17
C ILE A 20 -12.62 -21.79 39.98
N VAL A 21 -13.61 -21.31 39.17
CA VAL A 21 -13.90 -19.87 39.02
C VAL A 21 -14.33 -19.26 40.36
N TRP A 22 -15.14 -19.99 41.17
CA TRP A 22 -15.55 -19.53 42.49
C TRP A 22 -14.39 -19.51 43.48
N LEU A 23 -13.48 -20.50 43.45
CA LEU A 23 -12.25 -20.53 44.26
C LEU A 23 -11.25 -19.42 43.83
N VAL A 24 -11.17 -19.07 42.52
CA VAL A 24 -10.36 -17.96 42.01
C VAL A 24 -10.99 -16.61 42.38
N VAL A 25 -12.32 -16.51 42.40
CA VAL A 25 -13.06 -15.30 42.77
C VAL A 25 -13.19 -15.16 44.28
N ALA A 26 -13.16 -16.29 45.03
CA ALA A 26 -13.19 -16.34 46.50
C ALA A 26 -11.79 -16.32 47.14
N GLN A 27 -10.73 -15.92 46.42
CA GLN A 27 -9.58 -15.41 47.15
C GLN A 27 -10.08 -14.23 47.98
N PRO A 28 -9.89 -14.25 49.32
CA PRO A 28 -10.23 -13.11 50.13
C PRO A 28 -9.51 -11.93 49.50
N ALA A 29 -10.25 -10.89 49.11
CA ALA A 29 -9.64 -9.60 48.83
C ALA A 29 -8.65 -9.41 50.00
N ASN A 30 -7.34 -9.54 49.70
CA ASN A 30 -6.32 -9.29 50.68
C ASN A 30 -6.75 -8.01 51.41
N ALA A 31 -6.96 -8.11 52.70
CA ALA A 31 -7.29 -6.97 53.51
C ALA A 31 -6.35 -5.87 53.05
N VAL A 32 -6.87 -4.73 52.65
CA VAL A 32 -6.11 -3.56 52.28
C VAL A 32 -5.29 -3.26 53.55
N GLU A 33 -4.04 -3.77 53.59
CA GLU A 33 -3.07 -3.29 54.58
C GLU A 33 -3.03 -1.79 54.32
N GLY A 34 -3.59 -1.03 55.28
CA GLY A 34 -3.72 0.39 55.12
C GLY A 34 -2.34 0.97 54.87
N HIS A 35 -2.13 1.54 53.69
CA HIS A 35 -0.88 2.20 53.35
C HIS A 35 -0.58 3.22 54.46
N PRO A 36 0.57 3.14 55.14
CA PRO A 36 0.90 4.07 56.22
C PRO A 36 0.95 5.49 55.64
N THR A 37 0.36 6.45 56.30
CA THR A 37 0.40 7.86 55.88
C THR A 37 1.80 8.42 56.03
N LEU A 38 2.32 9.08 54.99
CA LEU A 38 3.61 9.73 55.03
C LEU A 38 3.52 11.00 55.90
N THR A 39 4.35 11.09 56.91
CA THR A 39 4.49 12.31 57.73
C THR A 39 5.77 13.07 57.40
N VAL A 40 5.87 14.34 57.78
CA VAL A 40 7.07 15.16 57.51
C VAL A 40 8.31 14.55 58.18
N ASP A 41 8.19 13.96 59.35
CA ASP A 41 9.31 13.35 60.08
C ASP A 41 9.78 12.05 59.40
N LEU A 42 8.84 11.19 58.96
CA LEU A 42 9.15 10.01 58.15
C LEU A 42 9.83 10.39 56.84
N LEU A 43 9.36 11.46 56.21
CA LEU A 43 10.00 11.97 54.98
C LEU A 43 11.45 12.42 55.25
N ARG A 44 11.71 13.17 56.35
CA ARG A 44 13.08 13.54 56.75
C ARG A 44 13.97 12.32 56.99
N GLN A 45 13.44 11.32 57.68
CA GLN A 45 14.16 10.07 57.91
C GLN A 45 14.55 9.37 56.62
N ARG A 46 13.60 9.25 55.67
CA ARG A 46 13.85 8.64 54.34
C ARG A 46 14.85 9.44 53.49
N LEU A 47 14.82 10.74 53.57
CA LEU A 47 15.77 11.62 52.92
C LEU A 47 17.19 11.55 53.52
N GLY A 48 17.29 11.30 54.82
CA GLY A 48 18.57 11.14 55.52
C GLY A 48 19.26 9.80 55.27
N ALA A 49 18.50 8.76 54.94
CA ALA A 49 19.00 7.40 54.70
C ALA A 49 18.48 6.84 53.34
N PRO A 50 18.98 7.32 52.20
CA PRO A 50 18.59 6.81 50.89
C PRO A 50 19.05 5.35 50.75
N VAL A 51 18.18 4.50 50.17
CA VAL A 51 18.43 3.10 49.93
C VAL A 51 19.17 2.93 48.59
N GLN A 52 20.19 2.09 48.56
CA GLN A 52 20.86 1.77 47.29
C GLN A 52 20.02 0.75 46.49
N ARG A 53 19.60 1.13 45.28
CA ARG A 53 18.88 0.26 44.32
C ARG A 53 19.47 0.38 42.93
N GLU A 54 19.70 -0.73 42.29
CA GLU A 54 20.31 -0.77 40.94
C GLU A 54 21.59 0.09 40.83
N GLY A 55 22.36 0.19 41.94
CA GLY A 55 23.57 1.02 41.95
C GLY A 55 23.32 2.52 42.12
N GLN A 56 22.08 2.96 42.36
CA GLN A 56 21.71 4.36 42.53
C GLN A 56 21.07 4.61 43.90
N ALA A 57 21.47 5.72 44.54
CA ALA A 57 20.80 6.17 45.75
C ALA A 57 19.33 6.51 45.44
N THR A 58 18.40 5.97 46.24
CA THR A 58 16.96 6.07 46.01
C THR A 58 16.25 6.52 47.26
N ILE A 59 15.42 7.54 47.16
CA ILE A 59 14.47 7.97 48.17
C ILE A 59 13.27 7.02 48.12
N ASP A 60 13.17 6.13 49.10
CA ASP A 60 12.15 5.08 49.12
C ASP A 60 10.86 5.58 49.81
N LEU A 61 9.86 5.91 49.00
CA LEU A 61 8.51 6.31 49.42
C LEU A 61 7.45 5.29 48.95
N ARG A 62 7.82 4.05 48.82
CA ARG A 62 6.92 2.98 48.34
C ARG A 62 5.88 2.63 49.39
N SER A 63 4.70 2.28 48.88
CA SER A 63 3.56 1.81 49.68
C SER A 63 3.08 2.80 50.75
N TYR A 64 3.39 4.09 50.62
CA TYR A 64 2.85 5.14 51.48
C TYR A 64 1.62 5.78 50.85
N THR A 65 0.69 6.24 51.70
CA THR A 65 -0.30 7.25 51.36
C THR A 65 0.32 8.62 51.53
N ILE A 66 0.48 9.37 50.41
CA ILE A 66 1.10 10.69 50.36
C ILE A 66 -0.01 11.70 50.12
N ASP A 67 -0.40 12.42 51.14
CA ASP A 67 -1.44 13.42 51.08
C ASP A 67 -0.88 14.80 50.68
N LEU A 68 -1.14 15.21 49.43
CA LEU A 68 -0.74 16.49 48.86
C LEU A 68 -1.95 17.42 48.62
N GLN A 69 -3.06 17.19 49.34
CA GLN A 69 -4.20 18.11 49.28
C GLN A 69 -3.79 19.52 49.77
N PRO A 70 -4.41 20.60 49.32
CA PRO A 70 -4.03 21.96 49.72
C PRO A 70 -4.01 22.20 51.20
N ASP A 71 -4.90 21.56 51.95
CA ASP A 71 -5.05 21.71 53.40
C ASP A 71 -4.15 20.76 54.23
N SER A 72 -3.39 19.88 53.56
CA SER A 72 -2.54 18.91 54.22
C SER A 72 -1.24 19.54 54.76
N PRO A 73 -0.89 19.31 56.05
CA PRO A 73 0.35 19.82 56.65
C PRO A 73 1.63 19.23 55.98
N LEU A 74 1.49 18.14 55.24
CA LEU A 74 2.59 17.51 54.52
C LEU A 74 3.00 18.30 53.27
N THR A 75 2.07 18.95 52.59
CA THR A 75 2.23 19.46 51.20
C THR A 75 3.44 20.39 51.06
N ASP A 76 3.54 21.44 51.84
CA ASP A 76 4.67 22.38 51.74
C ASP A 76 5.99 21.77 52.23
N GLY A 77 5.94 20.92 53.27
CA GLY A 77 7.09 20.17 53.75
C GLY A 77 7.62 19.20 52.68
N PHE A 78 6.73 18.49 51.99
CA PHE A 78 7.05 17.55 50.93
C PHE A 78 7.81 18.21 49.77
N TYR A 79 7.27 19.27 49.19
CA TYR A 79 7.94 19.96 48.07
C TYR A 79 9.27 20.59 48.49
N ARG A 80 9.34 21.28 49.64
CA ARG A 80 10.56 21.92 50.12
C ARG A 80 11.68 20.93 50.42
N LEU A 81 11.38 19.85 51.12
CA LEU A 81 12.38 18.85 51.52
C LEU A 81 12.86 18.04 50.31
N LEU A 82 11.93 17.58 49.44
CA LEU A 82 12.29 16.85 48.23
C LEU A 82 13.06 17.73 47.25
N ALA A 83 12.63 18.96 47.00
CA ALA A 83 13.35 19.84 46.09
C ALA A 83 14.82 20.03 46.57
N SER A 84 15.04 20.24 47.84
CA SER A 84 16.41 20.38 48.40
C SER A 84 17.25 19.11 48.23
N ALA A 85 16.65 17.93 48.36
CA ALA A 85 17.35 16.64 48.21
C ALA A 85 17.63 16.31 46.74
N LEU A 86 16.69 16.58 45.80
CA LEU A 86 16.78 16.26 44.37
C LEU A 86 17.65 17.24 43.57
N GLN A 87 17.92 18.43 44.10
CA GLN A 87 18.73 19.47 43.46
C GLN A 87 20.23 19.37 43.74
N LYS A 88 20.69 18.45 44.59
CA LYS A 88 22.10 18.25 44.90
C LYS A 88 22.95 17.97 43.65
N PRO A 89 24.18 18.57 43.53
CA PRO A 89 24.85 18.67 42.24
C PRO A 89 25.43 17.38 41.66
N ALA A 90 25.81 16.39 42.45
CA ALA A 90 26.65 15.31 41.95
C ALA A 90 25.89 14.07 41.46
N THR A 91 24.85 13.64 42.17
CA THR A 91 23.98 12.52 41.77
C THR A 91 22.64 12.68 42.45
N ALA A 92 21.66 13.21 41.74
CA ALA A 92 20.30 13.28 42.27
C ALA A 92 19.81 11.86 42.59
N PRO A 93 19.36 11.57 43.83
CA PRO A 93 18.82 10.26 44.17
C PRO A 93 17.54 10.02 43.36
N ALA A 94 17.25 8.77 43.02
CA ALA A 94 15.99 8.41 42.39
C ALA A 94 14.84 8.62 43.38
N LEU A 95 13.67 9.02 42.90
CA LEU A 95 12.44 9.07 43.70
C LEU A 95 11.58 7.85 43.36
N ASP A 96 11.36 6.97 44.32
CA ASP A 96 10.55 5.75 44.20
C ASP A 96 9.24 5.89 44.94
N LEU A 97 8.14 6.04 44.17
CA LEU A 97 6.77 6.12 44.66
C LEU A 97 5.99 4.82 44.38
N SER A 98 6.66 3.73 44.08
CA SER A 98 5.99 2.49 43.67
C SER A 98 5.00 2.01 44.72
N TYR A 99 3.85 1.56 44.27
CA TYR A 99 2.74 1.08 45.11
C TYR A 99 2.18 2.13 46.09
N ALA A 100 2.51 3.41 45.92
CA ALA A 100 2.00 4.48 46.77
C ALA A 100 0.64 4.97 46.28
N ILE A 101 -0.11 5.60 47.16
CA ILE A 101 -1.32 6.37 46.85
C ILE A 101 -1.00 7.84 47.04
N VAL A 102 -0.96 8.61 45.96
CA VAL A 102 -0.74 10.06 46.04
C VAL A 102 -2.08 10.76 45.96
N GLN A 103 -2.51 11.35 47.04
CA GLN A 103 -3.76 12.10 47.17
C GLN A 103 -3.50 13.59 46.89
N GLY A 104 -4.33 14.20 46.05
CA GLY A 104 -4.13 15.59 45.62
C GLY A 104 -3.15 15.72 44.44
N ASP A 105 -2.89 16.93 43.99
CA ASP A 105 -2.11 17.24 42.79
C ASP A 105 -0.62 17.08 43.05
N LEU A 106 0.08 16.30 42.20
CA LEU A 106 1.53 16.20 42.23
C LEU A 106 2.14 17.14 41.16
N ASP A 107 2.74 18.22 41.63
CA ASP A 107 3.41 19.21 40.77
C ASP A 107 4.91 18.97 40.70
N LEU A 108 5.37 18.34 39.62
CA LEU A 108 6.79 18.05 39.41
C LEU A 108 7.62 19.31 39.08
N GLN A 109 6.97 20.41 38.70
CA GLN A 109 7.67 21.70 38.48
C GLN A 109 8.21 22.26 39.81
N ARG A 110 7.45 22.12 40.88
CA ARG A 110 7.88 22.54 42.25
C ARG A 110 9.10 21.77 42.77
N LEU A 111 9.35 20.57 42.21
CA LEU A 111 10.51 19.75 42.53
C LEU A 111 11.71 20.07 41.62
N GLY A 112 11.47 20.74 40.50
CA GLY A 112 12.48 21.10 39.51
C GLY A 112 13.20 22.43 39.82
N GLN A 113 14.44 22.56 39.32
CA GLN A 113 15.19 23.81 39.35
C GLN A 113 14.82 24.65 38.12
N ARG A 114 14.57 25.94 38.30
CA ARG A 114 14.25 26.86 37.22
C ARG A 114 15.52 27.25 36.47
N GLU A 115 15.59 26.95 35.17
CA GLU A 115 16.75 27.23 34.33
C GLU A 115 16.30 27.82 32.99
N PRO A 116 17.09 28.70 32.38
CA PRO A 116 16.83 29.16 31.00
C PRO A 116 17.08 28.01 30.03
N LEU A 117 16.15 27.78 29.10
CA LEU A 117 16.17 26.65 28.15
C LEU A 117 17.46 26.58 27.31
N TYR A 118 18.05 27.74 27.03
CA TYR A 118 19.27 27.87 26.21
C TYR A 118 20.50 28.33 27.01
N GLY A 119 20.50 28.14 28.32
CA GLY A 119 21.62 28.43 29.18
C GLY A 119 22.78 27.42 29.07
N ASP A 120 24.01 27.86 29.32
CA ASP A 120 25.19 27.01 29.19
C ASP A 120 25.23 25.86 30.19
N ASN A 121 24.47 25.96 31.27
CA ASN A 121 24.38 24.95 32.34
C ASN A 121 23.64 23.67 31.87
N LEU A 122 22.78 23.74 30.86
CA LEU A 122 22.02 22.59 30.37
C LEU A 122 22.81 21.71 29.40
N SER A 123 23.68 22.30 28.58
CA SER A 123 24.40 21.59 27.54
C SER A 123 25.20 20.38 28.04
N PRO A 124 26.01 20.46 29.13
CA PRO A 124 26.82 19.35 29.58
C PRO A 124 25.99 18.22 30.23
N LEU A 125 24.75 18.47 30.59
CA LEU A 125 23.86 17.48 31.23
C LEU A 125 23.09 16.61 30.22
N LEU A 126 23.18 16.97 28.93
CA LEU A 126 22.44 16.33 27.85
C LEU A 126 23.28 15.27 27.12
N SER A 127 22.60 14.27 26.58
CA SER A 127 23.21 13.37 25.59
C SER A 127 23.59 14.13 24.33
N GLU A 128 24.50 13.62 23.50
CA GLU A 128 24.93 14.25 22.22
C GLU A 128 23.74 14.59 21.30
N LEU A 129 22.73 13.70 21.25
CA LEU A 129 21.48 13.96 20.51
C LEU A 129 20.73 15.15 21.12
N GLY A 130 20.63 15.23 22.43
CA GLY A 130 20.00 16.35 23.13
C GLY A 130 20.71 17.68 22.90
N GLN A 131 22.04 17.68 22.94
CA GLN A 131 22.85 18.87 22.65
C GLN A 131 22.67 19.35 21.19
N THR A 132 22.68 18.41 20.27
CA THR A 132 22.46 18.72 18.83
C THR A 132 21.08 19.31 18.57
N GLN A 133 20.05 18.75 19.23
CA GLN A 133 18.69 19.27 19.12
C GLN A 133 18.56 20.68 19.74
N LEU A 134 19.12 20.88 20.91
CA LEU A 134 19.11 22.18 21.59
C LEU A 134 19.80 23.27 20.73
N LYS A 135 20.92 22.92 20.09
CA LYS A 135 21.61 23.81 19.14
C LYS A 135 20.75 24.14 17.92
N ARG A 136 20.06 23.15 17.37
CA ARG A 136 19.15 23.36 16.23
C ARG A 136 17.96 24.24 16.59
N ASP A 137 17.34 24.00 17.73
CA ASP A 137 16.19 24.79 18.22
C ASP A 137 16.63 26.24 18.49
N ARG A 138 17.80 26.45 19.10
CA ARG A 138 18.40 27.78 19.28
C ARG A 138 18.64 28.49 17.97
N GLN A 139 19.18 27.80 16.97
CA GLN A 139 19.41 28.38 15.62
C GLN A 139 18.09 28.75 14.93
N ARG A 140 17.06 27.90 15.02
CA ARG A 140 15.72 28.19 14.49
C ARG A 140 15.11 29.41 15.14
N LEU A 141 15.19 29.52 16.47
CA LEU A 141 14.68 30.67 17.20
C LEU A 141 15.43 31.96 16.84
N LEU A 142 16.75 31.89 16.70
CA LEU A 142 17.54 33.03 16.23
C LEU A 142 17.18 33.46 14.81
N GLN A 143 16.89 32.51 13.90
CA GLN A 143 16.40 32.82 12.56
C GLN A 143 14.99 33.45 12.60
N LEU A 144 14.09 32.89 13.38
CA LEU A 144 12.75 33.44 13.54
C LEU A 144 12.75 34.83 14.21
N SER A 145 13.62 35.03 15.19
CA SER A 145 13.78 36.34 15.84
C SER A 145 14.35 37.40 14.89
N ARG A 146 15.30 37.04 14.00
CA ARG A 146 15.81 37.93 12.95
C ARG A 146 14.73 38.28 11.92
N LEU A 147 13.86 37.31 11.55
CA LEU A 147 12.75 37.56 10.66
C LEU A 147 11.64 38.40 11.33
N SER A 148 11.43 38.25 12.63
CA SER A 148 10.45 39.05 13.37
C SER A 148 10.94 40.44 13.73
N GLN A 149 12.24 40.67 13.83
CA GLN A 149 12.82 42.01 13.97
C GLN A 149 12.64 42.90 12.73
N SER A 150 12.45 42.29 11.56
CA SER A 150 12.08 43.02 10.32
C SER A 150 10.60 43.40 10.27
N LEU A 151 9.75 42.87 11.15
CA LEU A 151 8.30 43.05 11.22
C LEU A 151 7.87 43.60 12.59
N LEU A 152 8.50 44.72 13.03
CA LEU A 152 7.99 45.53 14.16
C LEU A 152 7.22 44.78 15.27
N ILE A 153 7.94 44.18 16.22
CA ILE A 153 7.48 44.16 17.62
C ILE A 153 8.72 44.10 18.51
N ARG A 154 9.02 45.21 19.17
CA ARG A 154 9.83 45.26 20.40
C ARG A 154 9.08 44.49 21.50
N GLY A 155 9.23 43.19 21.53
CA GLY A 155 8.84 42.31 22.62
C GLY A 155 10.12 41.75 23.22
N GLN A 156 10.34 42.00 24.50
CA GLN A 156 11.41 41.45 25.30
C GLN A 156 11.67 40.00 24.92
N GLY A 157 12.93 39.66 24.59
CA GLY A 157 13.37 38.28 24.45
C GLY A 157 13.04 37.53 25.76
N SER A 158 11.83 36.98 25.86
CA SER A 158 11.47 36.12 26.98
C SER A 158 12.39 34.91 26.88
N SER A 159 13.38 34.84 27.74
CA SER A 159 14.17 33.64 27.95
C SER A 159 13.17 32.57 28.37
N GLN A 160 12.83 31.68 27.46
CA GLN A 160 11.90 30.58 27.75
C GLN A 160 12.50 29.78 28.91
N GLN A 161 11.85 29.84 30.05
CA GLN A 161 12.27 29.15 31.25
C GLN A 161 11.72 27.74 31.23
N ILE A 162 12.51 26.80 31.71
CA ILE A 162 12.13 25.38 31.85
C ILE A 162 12.47 24.93 33.29
N TYR A 163 11.73 23.95 33.77
CA TYR A 163 12.00 23.33 35.04
C TYR A 163 12.87 22.08 34.85
N LEU A 164 14.03 22.04 35.47
CA LEU A 164 15.00 20.95 35.34
C LEU A 164 14.77 19.92 36.48
N PHE A 165 14.25 18.74 36.09
CA PHE A 165 14.06 17.62 37.03
C PHE A 165 15.16 16.57 36.78
N LYS A 166 16.14 16.49 37.72
CA LYS A 166 17.36 15.67 37.52
C LYS A 166 17.18 14.20 37.89
N ALA A 167 16.31 13.92 38.86
CA ALA A 167 16.13 12.60 39.43
C ALA A 167 15.40 11.62 38.50
N PRO A 168 15.73 10.34 38.49
CA PRO A 168 14.84 9.32 38.01
C PRO A 168 13.58 9.25 38.84
N LEU A 169 12.42 9.13 38.19
CA LEU A 169 11.11 8.95 38.83
C LEU A 169 10.62 7.53 38.59
N VAL A 170 10.37 6.79 39.64
CA VAL A 170 9.84 5.43 39.62
C VAL A 170 8.49 5.42 40.34
N ALA A 171 7.44 4.96 39.66
CA ALA A 171 6.06 4.98 40.15
C ALA A 171 5.30 3.72 39.68
N VAL A 172 5.86 2.54 39.92
CA VAL A 172 5.27 1.26 39.53
C VAL A 172 3.97 1.05 40.30
N GLN A 173 2.86 0.77 39.57
CA GLN A 173 1.53 0.53 40.18
C GLN A 173 1.09 1.60 41.18
N THR A 174 1.55 2.83 41.01
CA THR A 174 1.21 3.97 41.85
C THR A 174 -0.15 4.53 41.42
N ARG A 175 -0.97 4.89 42.43
CA ARG A 175 -2.27 5.52 42.18
C ARG A 175 -2.20 7.01 42.44
N PHE A 176 -2.39 7.83 41.42
CA PHE A 176 -2.48 9.28 41.54
C PHE A 176 -3.96 9.69 41.49
N THR A 177 -4.50 10.19 42.60
CA THR A 177 -5.91 10.61 42.67
C THR A 177 -6.11 12.03 42.20
N GLY A 178 -5.07 12.88 42.26
CA GLY A 178 -5.04 14.22 41.67
C GLY A 178 -4.30 14.26 40.35
N GLN A 179 -4.19 15.46 39.79
CA GLN A 179 -3.49 15.68 38.53
C GLN A 179 -1.96 15.61 38.72
N VAL A 180 -1.27 14.88 37.87
CA VAL A 180 0.20 14.93 37.81
C VAL A 180 0.63 15.97 36.79
N ARG A 181 1.39 16.99 37.22
CA ARG A 181 1.83 18.12 36.38
C ARG A 181 3.34 18.16 36.23
N GLY A 182 3.79 18.21 34.98
CA GLY A 182 5.20 18.35 34.59
C GLY A 182 5.33 19.18 33.30
N VAL A 183 4.52 20.25 33.19
CA VAL A 183 4.50 21.13 32.03
C VAL A 183 5.85 21.87 31.92
N ASP A 184 6.38 22.06 30.70
CA ASP A 184 7.66 22.71 30.46
C ASP A 184 8.82 22.20 31.35
N THR A 185 8.80 20.92 31.70
CA THR A 185 9.78 20.27 32.57
C THR A 185 10.76 19.45 31.73
N PHE A 186 12.05 19.58 32.02
CA PHE A 186 13.09 18.77 31.43
C PHE A 186 13.49 17.64 32.41
N PHE A 187 13.04 16.42 32.07
CA PHE A 187 13.37 15.20 32.83
C PHE A 187 14.72 14.64 32.35
N LEU A 188 15.76 14.77 33.13
CA LEU A 188 17.08 14.20 32.85
C LEU A 188 17.16 12.71 33.23
N GLY A 189 16.43 12.31 34.26
CA GLY A 189 16.30 10.91 34.69
C GLY A 189 15.29 10.13 33.88
N ARG A 190 15.28 8.80 34.06
CA ARG A 190 14.24 7.92 33.53
C ARG A 190 12.91 8.17 34.24
N MET A 191 11.80 8.04 33.52
CA MET A 191 10.46 8.10 34.07
C MET A 191 9.78 6.74 33.88
N LEU A 192 9.57 6.00 34.96
CA LEU A 192 9.05 4.64 34.94
C LEU A 192 7.77 4.59 35.81
N ALA A 193 6.63 4.43 35.18
CA ALA A 193 5.34 4.32 35.82
C ALA A 193 4.50 3.15 35.24
N PRO A 194 5.06 1.94 35.12
CA PRO A 194 4.29 0.81 34.63
C PRO A 194 3.16 0.45 35.60
N GLY A 195 1.96 0.21 35.04
CA GLY A 195 0.77 -0.11 35.81
C GLY A 195 0.23 1.02 36.67
N ALA A 196 0.74 2.26 36.53
CA ALA A 196 0.25 3.40 37.32
C ALA A 196 -1.16 3.83 36.89
N VAL A 197 -1.94 4.33 37.82
CA VAL A 197 -3.30 4.84 37.61
C VAL A 197 -3.33 6.35 37.76
N PHE A 198 -3.70 7.08 36.71
CA PHE A 198 -3.84 8.53 36.71
C PHE A 198 -5.33 8.90 36.68
N GLU A 199 -5.92 9.19 37.86
CA GLU A 199 -7.36 9.44 37.96
C GLU A 199 -7.77 10.79 37.37
N GLN A 200 -6.98 11.86 37.58
CA GLN A 200 -7.22 13.21 37.05
C GLN A 200 -6.31 13.55 35.87
N GLY A 201 -5.58 12.53 35.32
CA GLY A 201 -4.73 12.67 34.15
C GLY A 201 -3.31 13.13 34.42
N LEU A 202 -2.55 13.24 33.32
CA LEU A 202 -1.13 13.61 33.31
C LEU A 202 -0.91 14.79 32.36
N ALA A 203 -0.37 15.90 32.87
CA ALA A 203 -0.09 17.09 32.08
C ALA A 203 1.44 17.29 31.96
N VAL A 204 1.98 17.00 30.76
CA VAL A 204 3.42 17.11 30.42
C VAL A 204 3.62 17.91 29.11
N ALA A 205 2.74 18.88 28.83
CA ALA A 205 2.86 19.74 27.67
C ALA A 205 4.20 20.48 27.66
N GLY A 206 4.90 20.53 26.52
CA GLY A 206 6.22 21.15 26.41
C GLY A 206 7.35 20.45 27.14
N ALA A 207 7.08 19.32 27.80
CA ALA A 207 8.08 18.57 28.55
C ALA A 207 9.12 17.91 27.63
N ARG A 208 10.33 17.71 28.15
CA ARG A 208 11.43 17.06 27.45
C ARG A 208 11.96 15.88 28.25
N PHE A 209 12.03 14.72 27.64
CA PHE A 209 12.44 13.48 28.30
C PHE A 209 13.78 12.99 27.72
N ASN A 210 14.87 13.15 28.47
CA ASN A 210 16.21 12.79 28.01
C ASN A 210 16.47 11.29 28.06
N ARG A 211 15.74 10.55 28.89
CA ARG A 211 15.88 9.11 29.10
C ARG A 211 14.57 8.39 28.75
N ARG A 212 14.61 7.06 28.83
CA ARG A 212 13.45 6.20 28.57
C ARG A 212 12.26 6.56 29.44
N VAL A 213 11.10 6.54 28.81
CA VAL A 213 9.80 6.72 29.48
C VAL A 213 9.02 5.42 29.35
N ASN A 214 8.49 4.93 30.45
CA ASN A 214 7.71 3.69 30.48
C ASN A 214 6.41 3.88 31.26
N PHE A 215 5.28 3.77 30.54
CA PHE A 215 3.92 3.76 31.03
C PHE A 215 3.19 2.45 30.68
N SER A 216 3.93 1.34 30.48
CA SER A 216 3.31 0.06 30.12
C SER A 216 2.25 -0.34 31.11
N GLY A 217 1.05 -0.72 30.64
CA GLY A 217 -0.06 -1.12 31.51
C GLY A 217 -0.69 0.00 32.33
N ALA A 218 -0.34 1.27 32.08
CA ALA A 218 -0.91 2.40 32.84
C ALA A 218 -2.37 2.67 32.47
N ASP A 219 -3.21 3.12 33.45
CA ASP A 219 -4.60 3.51 33.26
C ASP A 219 -4.74 5.04 33.39
N PHE A 220 -4.92 5.71 32.23
CA PHE A 220 -5.23 7.14 32.18
C PHE A 220 -6.75 7.34 32.15
N ARG A 221 -7.33 7.62 33.32
CA ARG A 221 -8.79 7.81 33.45
C ARG A 221 -9.26 9.13 32.89
N GLN A 222 -8.43 10.19 33.01
CA GLN A 222 -8.61 11.46 32.34
C GLN A 222 -7.53 11.66 31.28
N SER A 223 -7.61 12.75 30.51
CA SER A 223 -6.76 12.94 29.35
C SER A 223 -5.29 13.11 29.69
N LEU A 224 -4.42 12.52 28.85
CA LEU A 224 -2.99 12.77 28.83
C LEU A 224 -2.67 13.98 27.95
N GLN A 225 -2.09 15.04 28.53
CA GLN A 225 -1.72 16.26 27.80
C GLN A 225 -0.20 16.30 27.58
N ALA A 226 0.26 15.95 26.38
CA ALA A 226 1.68 15.91 26.00
C ALA A 226 1.95 16.75 24.73
N LYS A 227 1.19 17.84 24.54
CA LYS A 227 1.34 18.75 23.40
C LYS A 227 2.75 19.34 23.36
N GLY A 228 3.46 19.23 22.22
CA GLY A 228 4.79 19.78 22.01
C GLY A 228 5.88 19.14 22.85
N SER A 229 5.65 17.97 23.44
CA SER A 229 6.66 17.24 24.22
C SER A 229 7.73 16.65 23.32
N LEU A 230 8.95 16.50 23.83
CA LEU A 230 10.10 15.94 23.12
C LEU A 230 10.66 14.72 23.88
N PHE A 231 10.68 13.59 23.18
CA PHE A 231 11.19 12.32 23.69
C PHE A 231 12.48 11.94 22.96
N PHE A 232 13.61 11.91 23.66
CA PHE A 232 14.91 11.59 23.05
C PHE A 232 15.18 10.09 22.95
N GLN A 233 14.61 9.30 23.84
CA GLN A 233 14.73 7.84 23.86
C GLN A 233 13.37 7.18 23.71
N SER A 234 13.38 5.83 23.71
CA SER A 234 12.17 5.04 23.53
C SER A 234 11.11 5.31 24.57
N VAL A 235 9.86 5.31 24.11
CA VAL A 235 8.67 5.50 24.94
C VAL A 235 7.78 4.27 24.86
N ARG A 236 7.28 3.80 25.99
CA ARG A 236 6.39 2.66 26.06
C ARG A 236 5.07 3.03 26.71
N PHE A 237 4.00 2.72 25.99
CA PHE A 237 2.61 2.78 26.41
C PHE A 237 1.89 1.45 26.13
N ASP A 238 2.65 0.37 25.93
CA ASP A 238 2.07 -0.92 25.62
C ASP A 238 1.13 -1.39 26.74
N GLN A 239 0.01 -2.03 26.37
CA GLN A 239 -1.02 -2.52 27.27
C GLN A 239 -1.71 -1.42 28.14
N SER A 240 -1.56 -0.16 27.78
CA SER A 240 -2.15 0.97 28.50
C SER A 240 -3.60 1.22 28.12
N GLN A 241 -4.35 1.90 29.00
CA GLN A 241 -5.73 2.31 28.79
C GLN A 241 -5.84 3.83 28.79
N PHE A 242 -6.33 4.41 27.70
CA PHE A 242 -6.61 5.84 27.55
C PHE A 242 -8.13 6.06 27.51
N ARG A 243 -8.76 6.28 28.69
CA ARG A 243 -10.23 6.34 28.78
C ARG A 243 -10.79 7.63 28.22
N ASN A 244 -10.10 8.76 28.41
CA ASN A 244 -10.56 10.08 27.96
C ASN A 244 -9.58 10.73 26.95
N GLY A 245 -8.87 9.88 26.19
CA GLY A 245 -7.98 10.29 25.12
C GLY A 245 -6.64 10.86 25.53
N ALA A 246 -5.86 11.30 24.52
CA ALA A 246 -4.55 11.90 24.73
C ALA A 246 -4.22 12.94 23.65
N ASN A 247 -3.47 13.97 24.03
CA ASN A 247 -3.05 15.02 23.14
C ASN A 247 -1.53 15.08 23.02
N PHE A 248 -0.99 14.57 21.89
CA PHE A 248 0.42 14.63 21.50
C PHE A 248 0.66 15.59 20.33
N GLN A 249 -0.20 16.58 20.15
CA GLN A 249 -0.09 17.52 19.03
C GLN A 249 1.29 18.18 19.00
N GLY A 250 2.01 18.04 17.87
CA GLY A 250 3.35 18.61 17.69
C GLY A 250 4.44 17.97 18.55
N ALA A 251 4.19 16.81 19.19
CA ALA A 251 5.21 16.07 19.92
C ALA A 251 6.28 15.51 18.97
N GLU A 252 7.52 15.39 19.45
CA GLU A 252 8.64 14.82 18.71
C GLU A 252 9.17 13.55 19.40
N PHE A 253 9.17 12.45 18.67
CA PHE A 253 9.70 11.17 19.09
C PHE A 253 11.00 10.86 18.32
N LYS A 254 12.16 10.91 19.00
CA LYS A 254 13.46 10.68 18.36
C LYS A 254 13.87 9.22 18.27
N ALA A 255 13.18 8.33 19.00
CA ALA A 255 13.38 6.89 19.02
C ALA A 255 12.03 6.17 18.91
N ASP A 256 12.05 4.83 19.05
CA ASP A 256 10.88 4.00 18.88
C ASP A 256 9.83 4.25 19.97
N VAL A 257 8.56 4.16 19.56
CA VAL A 257 7.41 4.31 20.46
C VAL A 257 6.49 3.12 20.33
N ASN A 258 6.11 2.55 21.44
CA ASN A 258 5.27 1.38 21.49
C ASN A 258 3.95 1.67 22.23
N PHE A 259 2.82 1.54 21.51
CA PHE A 259 1.45 1.56 22.01
C PHE A 259 0.76 0.20 21.87
N SER A 260 1.50 -0.87 21.56
CA SER A 260 0.88 -2.16 21.24
C SER A 260 -0.03 -2.66 22.35
N GLN A 261 -1.11 -3.35 21.97
CA GLN A 261 -2.10 -3.95 22.89
C GLN A 261 -2.83 -2.93 23.80
N SER A 262 -2.80 -1.64 23.46
CA SER A 262 -3.47 -0.59 24.26
C SER A 262 -4.92 -0.40 23.84
N VAL A 263 -5.75 0.07 24.76
CA VAL A 263 -7.14 0.46 24.55
C VAL A 263 -7.24 1.99 24.56
N LEU A 264 -7.69 2.55 23.46
CA LEU A 264 -7.73 3.97 23.16
C LEU A 264 -9.20 4.39 23.04
N ALA A 265 -9.86 4.55 24.22
CA ALA A 265 -11.30 4.78 24.26
C ALA A 265 -11.69 6.22 23.89
N GLY A 266 -10.84 7.20 24.20
CA GLY A 266 -11.04 8.59 23.77
C GLY A 266 -10.17 8.95 22.56
N ASP A 267 -10.38 10.17 22.03
CA ASP A 267 -9.64 10.67 20.88
C ASP A 267 -8.15 10.85 21.17
N LEU A 268 -7.30 10.40 20.24
CA LEU A 268 -5.87 10.61 20.31
C LEU A 268 -5.40 11.56 19.20
N ASN A 269 -4.79 12.67 19.62
CA ASN A 269 -4.34 13.70 18.71
C ASN A 269 -2.80 13.71 18.56
N PHE A 270 -2.31 13.17 17.45
CA PHE A 270 -0.91 13.22 17.02
C PHE A 270 -0.69 14.20 15.87
N SER A 271 -1.59 15.16 15.67
CA SER A 271 -1.46 16.13 14.57
C SER A 271 -0.13 16.88 14.65
N ARG A 272 0.58 16.97 13.52
CA ARG A 272 1.91 17.59 13.41
C ARG A 272 3.00 16.92 14.26
N ALA A 273 2.76 15.75 14.82
CA ALA A 273 3.79 15.01 15.54
C ALA A 273 4.87 14.49 14.57
N GLN A 274 6.10 14.36 15.07
CA GLN A 274 7.25 13.90 14.29
C GLN A 274 7.81 12.61 14.91
N TRP A 275 7.86 11.56 14.08
CA TRP A 275 8.32 10.23 14.46
C TRP A 275 9.60 9.91 13.70
N GLN A 276 10.74 9.85 14.41
CA GLN A 276 12.03 9.49 13.82
C GLN A 276 12.37 8.01 13.99
N GLY A 277 11.78 7.35 14.98
CA GLY A 277 11.80 5.91 15.20
C GLY A 277 10.56 5.22 14.67
N VAL A 278 10.47 3.92 14.92
CA VAL A 278 9.32 3.09 14.64
C VAL A 278 8.14 3.47 15.54
N ALA A 279 6.95 3.56 14.95
CA ALA A 279 5.70 3.76 15.70
C ALA A 279 4.89 2.46 15.65
N ASP A 280 4.73 1.83 16.81
CA ASP A 280 4.04 0.55 16.94
C ASP A 280 2.72 0.70 17.68
N PHE A 281 1.62 0.49 16.92
CA PHE A 281 0.24 0.42 17.42
C PHE A 281 -0.38 -0.96 17.13
N ALA A 282 0.43 -2.01 17.12
CA ALA A 282 -0.08 -3.36 16.85
C ALA A 282 -1.08 -3.80 17.93
N ARG A 283 -2.17 -4.47 17.50
CA ARG A 283 -3.22 -5.00 18.39
C ARG A 283 -3.89 -3.94 19.28
N THR A 284 -3.91 -2.69 18.86
CA THR A 284 -4.60 -1.61 19.56
C THR A 284 -6.08 -1.61 19.23
N LEU A 285 -6.89 -1.23 20.22
CA LEU A 285 -8.32 -0.99 20.06
C LEU A 285 -8.60 0.52 20.08
N TRP A 286 -9.03 1.07 18.95
CA TRP A 286 -9.37 2.49 18.77
C TRP A 286 -10.88 2.68 18.83
N GLN A 287 -11.39 3.14 19.97
CA GLN A 287 -12.80 3.52 20.13
C GLN A 287 -13.01 5.01 19.89
N GLY A 288 -11.98 5.83 20.08
CA GLY A 288 -11.93 7.25 19.74
C GLY A 288 -11.16 7.50 18.44
N THR A 289 -11.31 8.70 17.88
CA THR A 289 -10.68 9.11 16.63
C THR A 289 -9.17 9.19 16.74
N ALA A 290 -8.47 8.64 15.76
CA ALA A 290 -7.02 8.68 15.64
C ALA A 290 -6.59 9.83 14.70
N PHE A 291 -6.13 10.95 15.24
CA PHE A 291 -5.70 12.10 14.43
C PHE A 291 -4.19 12.12 14.20
N PHE A 292 -3.76 11.90 12.97
CA PHE A 292 -2.37 12.03 12.52
C PHE A 292 -2.22 13.12 11.43
N VAL A 293 -3.05 14.17 11.51
CA VAL A 293 -3.06 15.23 10.49
C VAL A 293 -1.70 15.93 10.43
N ARG A 294 -1.08 15.97 9.24
CA ARG A 294 0.26 16.54 9.00
C ARG A 294 1.37 15.91 9.86
N ALA A 295 1.17 14.71 10.38
CA ALA A 295 2.22 13.98 11.07
C ALA A 295 3.33 13.55 10.10
N TYR A 296 4.55 13.42 10.60
CA TYR A 296 5.69 12.96 9.83
C TYR A 296 6.25 11.67 10.44
N PHE A 297 6.29 10.61 9.63
CA PHE A 297 6.87 9.32 10.00
C PHE A 297 8.11 9.08 9.13
N ALA A 298 9.28 9.09 9.76
CA ALA A 298 10.53 8.77 9.07
C ALA A 298 10.75 7.27 8.91
N LYS A 299 10.18 6.47 9.84
CA LYS A 299 10.24 5.00 9.89
C LYS A 299 8.87 4.37 9.77
N ALA A 300 8.83 3.04 9.79
CA ALA A 300 7.61 2.26 9.63
C ALA A 300 6.57 2.55 10.72
N LEU A 301 5.29 2.50 10.32
CA LEU A 301 4.12 2.66 11.16
C LEU A 301 3.33 1.36 11.17
N PHE A 302 3.17 0.74 12.34
CA PHE A 302 2.49 -0.53 12.48
C PHE A 302 1.12 -0.38 13.13
N PHE A 303 0.08 -0.85 12.44
CA PHE A 303 -1.27 -1.07 12.92
C PHE A 303 -1.68 -2.54 12.73
N THR A 304 -0.72 -3.45 12.81
CA THR A 304 -0.95 -4.88 12.62
C THR A 304 -1.98 -5.40 13.64
N GLU A 305 -3.04 -6.06 13.16
CA GLU A 305 -4.12 -6.59 14.01
C GLU A 305 -4.82 -5.50 14.85
N ALA A 306 -4.69 -4.23 14.50
CA ALA A 306 -5.39 -3.13 15.16
C ALA A 306 -6.87 -3.11 14.77
N ARG A 307 -7.73 -2.68 15.68
CA ARG A 307 -9.16 -2.50 15.44
C ARG A 307 -9.54 -1.03 15.57
N PHE A 308 -10.14 -0.49 14.52
CA PHE A 308 -10.62 0.89 14.46
C PHE A 308 -12.15 0.88 14.47
N ASP A 309 -12.78 1.23 15.60
CA ASP A 309 -14.22 1.45 15.68
C ASP A 309 -14.58 2.92 15.37
N ALA A 310 -13.59 3.84 15.38
CA ALA A 310 -13.67 5.26 15.06
C ALA A 310 -12.72 5.63 13.90
N PRO A 311 -12.81 6.85 13.33
CA PRO A 311 -12.02 7.26 12.18
C PRO A 311 -10.51 7.28 12.41
N LEU A 312 -9.75 6.86 11.39
CA LEU A 312 -8.29 7.02 11.29
C LEU A 312 -7.96 8.13 10.29
N VAL A 313 -7.48 9.27 10.79
CA VAL A 313 -7.24 10.46 9.96
C VAL A 313 -5.74 10.69 9.77
N LEU A 314 -5.25 10.37 8.57
CA LEU A 314 -3.86 10.56 8.12
C LEU A 314 -3.72 11.70 7.09
N ARG A 315 -4.67 12.62 7.08
CA ARG A 315 -4.72 13.73 6.12
C ARG A 315 -3.44 14.55 6.14
N GLN A 316 -2.84 14.77 4.97
CA GLN A 316 -1.59 15.51 4.79
C GLN A 316 -0.39 14.93 5.58
N ALA A 317 -0.48 13.68 6.07
CA ALA A 317 0.63 13.01 6.71
C ALA A 317 1.74 12.71 5.70
N ARG A 318 2.99 12.69 6.16
CA ARG A 318 4.17 12.33 5.35
C ARG A 318 4.73 11.00 5.85
N LEU A 319 4.75 10.02 4.98
CA LEU A 319 5.13 8.65 5.28
C LEU A 319 6.42 8.29 4.54
N GLY A 320 7.49 8.04 5.29
CA GLY A 320 8.83 7.73 4.78
C GLY A 320 9.04 6.26 4.46
N GLU A 321 8.43 5.38 5.23
CA GLU A 321 8.51 3.93 5.14
C GLU A 321 7.10 3.30 5.15
N PRO A 322 6.97 1.97 4.96
CA PRO A 322 5.67 1.31 4.89
C PRO A 322 4.79 1.49 6.12
N VAL A 323 3.48 1.64 5.87
CA VAL A 323 2.43 1.56 6.89
C VAL A 323 1.80 0.18 6.84
N ASN A 324 1.81 -0.54 7.94
CA ASN A 324 1.35 -1.91 8.02
C ASN A 324 -0.01 -2.01 8.71
N LEU A 325 -1.07 -2.24 7.92
CA LEU A 325 -2.45 -2.50 8.36
C LEU A 325 -2.81 -4.00 8.24
N ARG A 326 -1.82 -4.87 8.27
CA ARG A 326 -2.05 -6.31 8.13
C ARG A 326 -3.02 -6.81 9.20
N ASN A 327 -4.07 -7.56 8.76
CA ASN A 327 -5.12 -8.10 9.62
C ASN A 327 -5.82 -7.04 10.49
N ALA A 328 -5.75 -5.77 10.13
CA ALA A 328 -6.50 -4.73 10.82
C ALA A 328 -7.99 -4.81 10.48
N THR A 329 -8.84 -4.50 11.45
CA THR A 329 -10.29 -4.38 11.25
C THR A 329 -10.68 -2.92 11.29
N VAL A 330 -11.38 -2.44 10.25
CA VAL A 330 -11.77 -1.03 10.13
C VAL A 330 -13.29 -0.93 10.08
N GLY A 331 -13.87 -0.40 11.17
CA GLY A 331 -15.32 -0.18 11.31
C GLY A 331 -15.79 1.22 10.93
N SER A 332 -14.87 2.15 10.66
CA SER A 332 -15.17 3.55 10.35
C SER A 332 -14.32 4.06 9.18
N GLU A 333 -14.16 5.36 9.04
CA GLU A 333 -13.46 6.01 7.94
C GLU A 333 -11.92 5.92 8.08
N ILE A 334 -11.22 5.74 6.95
CA ILE A 334 -9.78 6.00 6.83
C ILE A 334 -9.59 7.19 5.89
N ASP A 335 -9.12 8.33 6.40
CA ASP A 335 -8.85 9.52 5.61
C ASP A 335 -7.35 9.68 5.34
N LEU A 336 -6.96 9.42 4.08
CA LEU A 336 -5.62 9.58 3.54
C LEU A 336 -5.53 10.79 2.58
N GLY A 337 -6.46 11.76 2.71
CA GLY A 337 -6.51 12.93 1.85
C GLY A 337 -5.20 13.70 1.88
N ASP A 338 -4.62 13.97 0.71
CA ASP A 338 -3.33 14.66 0.54
C ASP A 338 -2.16 14.05 1.32
N ALA A 339 -2.27 12.80 1.75
CA ALA A 339 -1.15 12.07 2.36
C ALA A 339 -0.03 11.86 1.33
N PHE A 340 1.19 12.12 1.75
CA PHE A 340 2.38 12.02 0.90
C PHE A 340 3.19 10.78 1.28
N PHE A 341 3.30 9.86 0.33
CA PHE A 341 4.11 8.64 0.45
C PHE A 341 5.43 8.83 -0.30
N LEU A 342 6.55 8.62 0.38
CA LEU A 342 7.85 8.55 -0.30
C LEU A 342 7.91 7.30 -1.20
N PRO A 343 8.86 7.21 -2.16
CA PRO A 343 8.93 6.07 -3.08
C PRO A 343 9.05 4.70 -2.44
N SER A 344 9.58 4.63 -1.22
CA SER A 344 9.69 3.39 -0.41
C SER A 344 8.45 3.09 0.42
N ALA A 345 7.55 4.05 0.59
CA ALA A 345 6.39 3.94 1.45
C ALA A 345 5.18 3.39 0.68
N TYR A 346 4.47 2.45 1.30
CA TYR A 346 3.23 1.87 0.81
C TYR A 346 2.34 1.44 1.98
N LEU A 347 1.07 1.15 1.69
CA LEU A 347 0.11 0.62 2.66
C LEU A 347 0.01 -0.90 2.47
N ASN A 348 0.53 -1.67 3.41
CA ASN A 348 0.31 -3.11 3.46
C ASN A 348 -1.05 -3.40 4.11
N VAL A 349 -2.01 -3.82 3.30
CA VAL A 349 -3.38 -4.09 3.75
C VAL A 349 -3.73 -5.58 3.73
N ALA A 350 -2.74 -6.47 3.70
CA ALA A 350 -2.97 -7.91 3.66
C ALA A 350 -3.86 -8.38 4.83
N GLY A 351 -4.96 -9.06 4.53
CA GLY A 351 -5.91 -9.55 5.53
C GLY A 351 -6.73 -8.45 6.23
N MET A 352 -6.67 -7.21 5.79
CA MET A 352 -7.49 -6.13 6.36
C MET A 352 -8.97 -6.38 6.07
N GLU A 353 -9.81 -6.18 7.07
CA GLU A 353 -11.26 -6.34 6.97
C GLU A 353 -11.97 -5.00 7.14
N PHE A 354 -12.92 -4.71 6.26
CA PHE A 354 -13.81 -3.56 6.38
C PHE A 354 -15.15 -3.79 5.68
N SER A 355 -16.20 -3.17 6.20
CA SER A 355 -17.55 -3.21 5.63
C SER A 355 -17.78 -2.00 4.73
N LEU A 356 -18.18 -2.22 3.48
CA LEU A 356 -18.51 -1.14 2.53
C LEU A 356 -19.71 -0.29 2.94
N GLU A 357 -20.56 -0.78 3.84
CA GLU A 357 -21.74 -0.05 4.30
C GLU A 357 -21.39 0.99 5.35
N GLN A 358 -20.39 0.73 6.18
CA GLN A 358 -20.00 1.53 7.33
C GLN A 358 -18.68 2.28 7.13
N THR A 359 -17.82 1.79 6.23
CA THR A 359 -16.44 2.26 6.08
C THR A 359 -16.24 2.94 4.73
N GLN A 360 -15.57 4.08 4.75
CA GLN A 360 -15.05 4.75 3.56
C GLN A 360 -13.54 4.92 3.67
N ILE A 361 -12.84 4.62 2.58
CA ILE A 361 -11.40 4.84 2.48
C ILE A 361 -11.19 5.99 1.50
N LEU A 362 -10.87 7.16 2.06
CA LEU A 362 -10.65 8.40 1.31
C LEU A 362 -9.17 8.58 1.00
N GLY A 363 -8.87 9.14 -0.16
CA GLY A 363 -7.50 9.44 -0.55
C GLY A 363 -7.44 10.39 -1.74
N THR A 364 -6.25 10.86 -2.07
CA THR A 364 -6.05 11.75 -3.22
C THR A 364 -6.33 10.99 -4.52
N PRO A 365 -7.33 11.45 -5.33
CA PRO A 365 -7.71 10.78 -6.56
C PRO A 365 -6.55 10.57 -7.53
N GLY A 366 -6.47 9.38 -8.14
CA GLY A 366 -5.42 8.98 -9.09
C GLY A 366 -4.08 8.60 -8.47
N LYS A 367 -3.93 8.73 -7.15
CA LYS A 367 -2.69 8.40 -6.44
C LYS A 367 -2.87 7.30 -5.40
N ILE A 368 -4.01 7.31 -4.70
CA ILE A 368 -4.23 6.45 -3.54
C ILE A 368 -4.25 4.96 -3.91
N GLY A 369 -4.85 4.59 -5.02
CA GLY A 369 -4.91 3.20 -5.46
C GLY A 369 -3.55 2.54 -5.66
N ARG A 370 -2.51 3.34 -5.97
CA ARG A 370 -1.14 2.85 -6.21
C ARG A 370 -0.36 2.55 -4.94
N VAL A 371 -0.83 3.07 -3.82
CA VAL A 371 -0.13 2.94 -2.53
C VAL A 371 -0.49 1.63 -1.84
N PHE A 372 -1.66 1.05 -2.14
CA PHE A 372 -2.08 -0.22 -1.58
C PHE A 372 -1.21 -1.38 -2.08
N SER A 373 -0.71 -2.16 -1.15
CA SER A 373 0.09 -3.35 -1.42
C SER A 373 -0.50 -4.57 -0.73
N VAL A 374 -0.64 -5.64 -1.50
CA VAL A 374 -1.07 -6.96 -1.03
C VAL A 374 -0.08 -7.99 -1.57
N PRO A 375 0.53 -8.83 -0.76
CA PRO A 375 1.59 -9.75 -1.20
C PRO A 375 1.08 -10.92 -2.04
N GLN A 376 -0.14 -11.40 -1.77
CA GLN A 376 -0.75 -12.55 -2.43
C GLN A 376 -2.27 -12.40 -2.55
N LEU A 377 -2.86 -13.08 -3.53
CA LEU A 377 -4.31 -13.03 -3.75
C LEU A 377 -5.07 -13.87 -2.71
N ALA A 378 -4.55 -15.03 -2.34
CA ALA A 378 -5.19 -15.94 -1.39
C ALA A 378 -5.48 -15.23 -0.06
N GLY A 379 -6.73 -15.30 0.41
CA GLY A 379 -7.20 -14.60 1.61
C GLY A 379 -7.46 -13.09 1.44
N ASN A 380 -7.13 -12.48 0.28
CA ASN A 380 -7.28 -11.04 0.04
C ASN A 380 -8.27 -10.70 -1.08
N GLU A 381 -8.96 -11.68 -1.64
CA GLU A 381 -9.88 -11.47 -2.78
C GLU A 381 -11.04 -10.54 -2.43
N THR A 382 -11.64 -10.76 -1.26
CA THR A 382 -12.75 -9.93 -0.75
C THR A 382 -12.29 -8.51 -0.46
N LEU A 383 -11.11 -8.36 0.15
CA LEU A 383 -10.49 -7.07 0.42
C LEU A 383 -10.30 -6.26 -0.86
N LEU A 384 -9.64 -6.83 -1.87
CA LEU A 384 -9.39 -6.13 -3.14
C LEU A 384 -10.69 -5.76 -3.86
N ARG A 385 -11.70 -6.64 -3.83
CA ARG A 385 -13.03 -6.34 -4.37
C ARG A 385 -13.72 -5.21 -3.61
N ASN A 386 -13.61 -5.18 -2.29
CA ASN A 386 -14.18 -4.13 -1.47
C ASN A 386 -13.47 -2.80 -1.70
N LEU A 387 -12.14 -2.78 -1.83
CA LEU A 387 -11.37 -1.58 -2.19
C LEU A 387 -11.76 -1.05 -3.57
N GLU A 388 -11.88 -1.92 -4.58
CA GLU A 388 -12.35 -1.52 -5.92
C GLU A 388 -13.74 -0.87 -5.84
N ARG A 389 -14.69 -1.49 -5.12
CA ARG A 389 -16.05 -0.96 -4.96
C ARG A 389 -16.07 0.36 -4.18
N ASN A 390 -15.23 0.49 -3.14
CA ASN A 390 -15.09 1.74 -2.40
C ASN A 390 -14.67 2.89 -3.33
N PHE A 391 -13.62 2.71 -4.12
CA PHE A 391 -13.16 3.75 -5.04
C PHE A 391 -14.13 4.02 -6.19
N ARG A 392 -14.89 3.02 -6.64
CA ARG A 392 -15.99 3.27 -7.60
C ARG A 392 -17.11 4.10 -7.01
N ARG A 393 -17.51 3.87 -5.76
CA ARG A 393 -18.52 4.68 -5.04
C ARG A 393 -18.08 6.13 -4.87
N LEU A 394 -16.77 6.35 -4.71
CA LEU A 394 -16.16 7.68 -4.60
C LEU A 394 -15.86 8.33 -5.97
N GLU A 395 -16.30 7.72 -7.07
CA GLU A 395 -16.02 8.15 -8.45
C GLU A 395 -14.52 8.22 -8.80
N GLN A 396 -13.66 7.61 -8.00
CA GLN A 396 -12.22 7.52 -8.23
C GLN A 396 -11.89 6.35 -9.16
N VAL A 397 -12.33 6.46 -10.43
CA VAL A 397 -12.22 5.37 -11.43
C VAL A 397 -10.79 4.92 -11.67
N SER A 398 -9.82 5.83 -11.67
CA SER A 398 -8.40 5.50 -11.85
C SER A 398 -7.88 4.59 -10.74
N ASP A 399 -8.24 4.88 -9.49
CA ASP A 399 -7.80 4.12 -8.32
C ASP A 399 -8.49 2.76 -8.26
N ALA A 400 -9.80 2.71 -8.53
CA ALA A 400 -10.54 1.46 -8.66
C ALA A 400 -9.93 0.54 -9.73
N ASN A 401 -9.59 1.10 -10.89
CA ASN A 401 -8.94 0.37 -11.98
C ASN A 401 -7.57 -0.15 -11.58
N HIS A 402 -6.79 0.62 -10.81
CA HIS A 402 -5.49 0.17 -10.33
C HIS A 402 -5.60 -1.01 -9.36
N ILE A 403 -6.57 -0.98 -8.44
CA ILE A 403 -6.84 -2.10 -7.52
C ILE A 403 -7.30 -3.33 -8.31
N ALA A 404 -8.23 -3.19 -9.28
CA ALA A 404 -8.68 -4.28 -10.13
C ALA A 404 -7.51 -4.90 -10.93
N TYR A 405 -6.65 -4.07 -11.50
CA TYR A 405 -5.44 -4.52 -12.18
C TYR A 405 -4.50 -5.29 -11.25
N THR A 406 -4.28 -4.79 -10.04
CA THR A 406 -3.45 -5.46 -9.02
C THR A 406 -4.01 -6.83 -8.65
N ALA A 407 -5.35 -6.95 -8.50
CA ALA A 407 -6.01 -8.23 -8.24
C ALA A 407 -5.77 -9.25 -9.37
N GLU A 408 -5.92 -8.82 -10.63
CA GLU A 408 -5.72 -9.71 -11.78
C GLU A 408 -4.24 -10.08 -11.99
N ARG A 409 -3.31 -9.18 -11.70
CA ARG A 409 -1.88 -9.48 -11.71
C ARG A 409 -1.50 -10.52 -10.64
N LEU A 410 -2.07 -10.40 -9.45
CA LEU A 410 -1.87 -11.40 -8.39
C LEU A 410 -2.51 -12.74 -8.76
N ARG A 411 -3.67 -12.74 -9.43
CA ARG A 411 -4.32 -13.96 -9.95
C ARG A 411 -3.45 -14.64 -11.01
N LEU A 412 -2.89 -13.85 -11.93
CA LEU A 412 -1.97 -14.35 -12.95
C LEU A 412 -0.74 -15.02 -12.31
N LYS A 413 -0.15 -14.36 -11.30
CA LYS A 413 0.98 -14.91 -10.54
C LYS A 413 0.60 -16.20 -9.80
N ALA A 414 -0.58 -16.28 -9.22
CA ALA A 414 -1.07 -17.48 -8.55
C ALA A 414 -1.26 -18.65 -9.53
N TRP A 415 -1.79 -18.40 -10.73
CA TRP A 415 -1.92 -19.43 -11.77
C TRP A 415 -0.55 -19.84 -12.34
N GLU A 416 0.37 -18.90 -12.51
CA GLU A 416 1.75 -19.19 -12.90
C GLU A 416 2.43 -20.13 -11.90
N GLN A 417 2.29 -19.86 -10.60
CA GLN A 417 2.79 -20.75 -9.55
C GLN A 417 2.17 -22.15 -9.61
N GLN A 418 0.88 -22.26 -9.93
CA GLN A 418 0.21 -23.55 -10.09
C GLN A 418 0.65 -24.31 -11.35
N LEU A 419 0.99 -23.61 -12.44
CA LEU A 419 1.44 -24.22 -13.71
C LEU A 419 2.91 -24.59 -13.71
N LEU A 420 3.77 -23.67 -13.25
CA LEU A 420 5.23 -23.75 -13.36
C LEU A 420 5.92 -24.03 -12.03
N GLY A 421 5.24 -23.83 -10.91
CA GLY A 421 5.79 -24.07 -9.58
C GLY A 421 5.96 -25.54 -9.26
N THR A 422 6.71 -25.81 -8.21
CA THR A 422 6.95 -27.16 -7.70
C THR A 422 5.92 -27.50 -6.64
N ASN A 423 5.18 -28.59 -6.85
CA ASN A 423 4.22 -29.08 -5.87
C ASN A 423 4.95 -29.74 -4.69
N ILE A 424 4.85 -29.13 -3.49
CA ILE A 424 5.54 -29.66 -2.30
C ILE A 424 5.03 -31.03 -1.85
N ASN A 425 3.77 -31.36 -2.17
CA ASN A 425 3.17 -32.65 -1.81
C ASN A 425 3.64 -33.81 -2.69
N THR A 426 4.04 -33.54 -3.95
CA THR A 426 4.37 -34.60 -4.91
C THR A 426 5.80 -34.53 -5.44
N ALA A 427 6.50 -33.42 -5.25
CA ALA A 427 7.82 -33.20 -5.82
C ALA A 427 8.88 -34.15 -5.24
N VAL A 428 9.79 -34.61 -6.11
CA VAL A 428 10.97 -35.37 -5.70
C VAL A 428 12.02 -34.45 -5.07
N LEU A 429 12.90 -34.99 -4.22
CA LEU A 429 13.94 -34.27 -3.50
C LEU A 429 14.75 -33.29 -4.38
N PRO A 430 15.26 -33.69 -5.56
CA PRO A 430 16.01 -32.78 -6.43
C PRO A 430 15.17 -31.59 -6.95
N ALA A 431 13.85 -31.77 -7.14
CA ALA A 431 12.97 -30.69 -7.58
C ALA A 431 12.77 -29.65 -6.45
N LEU A 432 12.61 -30.09 -5.21
CA LEU A 432 12.55 -29.20 -4.05
C LEU A 432 13.86 -28.40 -3.88
N MET A 433 15.01 -29.02 -4.04
CA MET A 433 16.30 -28.33 -3.98
C MET A 433 16.44 -27.25 -5.06
N ARG A 434 15.93 -27.47 -6.27
CA ARG A 434 15.93 -26.46 -7.35
C ARG A 434 15.10 -25.23 -7.01
N THR A 435 14.11 -25.34 -6.16
CA THR A 435 13.32 -24.16 -5.72
C THR A 435 14.10 -23.26 -4.76
N GLY A 436 15.15 -23.78 -4.11
CA GLY A 436 16.01 -23.03 -3.21
C GLY A 436 16.08 -23.58 -1.78
N PHE A 437 15.47 -24.75 -1.51
CA PHE A 437 15.67 -25.47 -0.26
C PHE A 437 17.07 -26.08 -0.21
N THR A 438 17.67 -26.13 0.96
CA THR A 438 18.84 -26.96 1.22
C THR A 438 18.44 -28.43 1.23
N GLU A 439 19.41 -29.35 1.09
CA GLU A 439 19.11 -30.78 1.12
C GLU A 439 18.47 -31.25 2.43
N ALA A 440 18.91 -30.68 3.56
CA ALA A 440 18.32 -30.97 4.87
C ALA A 440 16.86 -30.49 4.96
N GLN A 441 16.58 -29.26 4.51
CA GLN A 441 15.22 -28.70 4.47
C GLN A 441 14.31 -29.49 3.53
N ALA A 442 14.81 -29.86 2.35
CA ALA A 442 14.02 -30.65 1.38
C ALA A 442 13.68 -32.05 1.93
N LYS A 443 14.61 -32.69 2.66
CA LYS A 443 14.36 -33.97 3.35
C LYS A 443 13.31 -33.81 4.45
N ALA A 444 13.40 -32.76 5.27
CA ALA A 444 12.43 -32.46 6.31
C ALA A 444 11.01 -32.20 5.73
N VAL A 445 10.90 -31.46 4.61
CA VAL A 445 9.64 -31.26 3.89
C VAL A 445 9.08 -32.59 3.39
N VAL A 446 9.91 -33.48 2.82
CA VAL A 446 9.47 -34.80 2.35
C VAL A 446 9.00 -35.68 3.50
N GLN A 447 9.67 -35.66 4.64
CA GLN A 447 9.26 -36.40 5.83
C GLN A 447 7.94 -35.87 6.39
N ARG A 448 7.80 -34.55 6.56
CA ARG A 448 6.59 -33.93 7.11
C ARG A 448 5.35 -34.21 6.27
N ARG A 449 5.44 -34.16 4.93
CA ARG A 449 4.29 -34.47 4.05
C ARG A 449 3.84 -35.93 4.09
N GLN A 450 4.71 -36.87 4.52
CA GLN A 450 4.32 -38.28 4.71
C GLN A 450 3.44 -38.45 5.93
N GLU A 451 3.61 -37.61 6.96
CA GLU A 451 2.79 -37.57 8.15
C GLU A 451 1.46 -36.88 7.86
N GLN A 452 1.50 -35.72 7.24
CA GLN A 452 0.34 -34.92 6.88
C GLN A 452 0.64 -34.06 5.63
N PRO A 453 -0.15 -34.20 4.55
CA PRO A 453 -0.01 -33.35 3.36
C PRO A 453 -0.16 -31.88 3.71
N PHE A 454 0.60 -31.01 3.05
CA PHE A 454 0.48 -29.57 3.19
C PHE A 454 -0.80 -29.06 2.52
N ILE A 455 -1.60 -28.28 3.24
CA ILE A 455 -2.80 -27.62 2.72
C ILE A 455 -2.40 -26.28 2.09
N GLY A 456 -1.44 -25.58 2.70
CA GLY A 456 -0.92 -24.29 2.24
C GLY A 456 0.60 -24.25 2.22
N THR A 457 1.15 -23.32 1.44
CA THR A 457 2.60 -23.11 1.40
C THR A 457 3.17 -22.55 2.70
N GLU A 458 2.33 -21.91 3.51
CA GLU A 458 2.71 -21.31 4.80
C GLU A 458 3.05 -22.37 5.85
N GLU A 459 2.46 -23.56 5.72
CA GLU A 459 2.74 -24.68 6.63
C GLU A 459 4.18 -25.19 6.52
N VAL A 460 4.90 -24.81 5.47
CA VAL A 460 6.33 -25.11 5.33
C VAL A 460 7.16 -24.45 6.45
N LEU A 461 6.66 -23.37 7.05
CA LEU A 461 7.28 -22.73 8.22
C LEU A 461 7.22 -23.59 9.49
N SER A 462 6.33 -24.60 9.53
CA SER A 462 6.25 -25.54 10.65
C SER A 462 7.26 -26.70 10.53
N VAL A 463 8.00 -26.75 9.42
CA VAL A 463 9.02 -27.80 9.17
C VAL A 463 10.32 -27.43 9.85
N ASP A 464 10.89 -28.36 10.60
CA ASP A 464 12.16 -28.16 11.28
C ASP A 464 13.29 -27.76 10.32
N GLY A 465 14.01 -26.71 10.67
CA GLY A 465 15.13 -26.18 9.87
C GLY A 465 14.72 -25.24 8.74
N VAL A 466 13.41 -24.93 8.56
CA VAL A 466 12.94 -23.91 7.62
C VAL A 466 12.63 -22.63 8.39
N ASP A 467 13.50 -21.65 8.23
CA ASP A 467 13.29 -20.30 8.79
C ASP A 467 12.49 -19.40 7.82
N LEU A 468 12.10 -18.25 8.30
CA LEU A 468 11.35 -17.27 7.51
C LEU A 468 12.14 -16.83 6.26
N ALA A 469 13.45 -16.73 6.32
CA ALA A 469 14.30 -16.33 5.20
C ALA A 469 14.30 -17.39 4.10
N ALA A 470 14.41 -18.66 4.46
CA ALA A 470 14.30 -19.80 3.53
C ALA A 470 12.89 -19.84 2.90
N TYR A 471 11.83 -19.68 3.69
CA TYR A 471 10.47 -19.63 3.19
C TYR A 471 10.25 -18.49 2.19
N LEU A 472 10.69 -17.27 2.48
CA LEU A 472 10.56 -16.12 1.59
C LEU A 472 11.27 -16.33 0.24
N LYS A 473 12.36 -17.11 0.22
CA LYS A 473 13.11 -17.46 -1.00
C LYS A 473 12.36 -18.44 -1.90
N VAL A 474 11.62 -19.38 -1.31
CA VAL A 474 10.99 -20.48 -2.03
C VAL A 474 9.50 -20.29 -2.27
N ARG A 475 8.80 -19.48 -1.48
CA ARG A 475 7.34 -19.34 -1.49
C ARG A 475 6.73 -19.05 -2.86
N ASP A 476 7.44 -18.27 -3.69
CA ASP A 476 6.98 -17.89 -5.03
C ASP A 476 7.19 -19.00 -6.08
N ARG A 477 7.88 -20.09 -5.73
CA ARG A 477 8.24 -21.21 -6.60
C ARG A 477 7.57 -22.52 -6.22
N ILE A 478 6.89 -22.57 -5.09
CA ILE A 478 6.22 -23.75 -4.57
C ILE A 478 4.72 -23.55 -4.49
N PHE A 479 3.96 -24.65 -4.56
CA PHE A 479 2.54 -24.66 -4.25
C PHE A 479 2.17 -25.95 -3.53
N ALA A 480 1.08 -25.92 -2.73
CA ALA A 480 0.53 -27.06 -2.00
C ALA A 480 -0.86 -27.35 -2.55
N ARG A 481 -0.98 -28.38 -3.38
CA ARG A 481 -2.29 -28.83 -3.91
C ARG A 481 -2.19 -30.25 -4.46
N ASP A 482 -3.35 -30.88 -4.65
CA ASP A 482 -3.42 -32.17 -5.33
C ASP A 482 -3.01 -32.03 -6.80
N ALA A 483 -2.49 -33.14 -7.36
CA ALA A 483 -2.06 -33.18 -8.75
C ALA A 483 -3.25 -33.01 -9.70
N PHE A 484 -3.22 -31.95 -10.54
CA PHE A 484 -4.24 -31.72 -11.54
C PHE A 484 -4.17 -32.73 -12.69
N PRO A 485 -5.30 -33.25 -13.18
CA PRO A 485 -5.35 -34.00 -14.44
C PRO A 485 -4.93 -33.09 -15.61
N LEU A 486 -4.38 -33.70 -16.67
CA LEU A 486 -3.83 -33.00 -17.83
C LEU A 486 -4.82 -32.00 -18.44
N THR A 487 -6.10 -32.35 -18.50
CA THR A 487 -7.19 -31.51 -19.02
C THR A 487 -7.36 -30.21 -18.22
N GLN A 488 -7.27 -30.29 -16.91
CA GLN A 488 -7.35 -29.12 -16.04
C GLN A 488 -6.11 -28.24 -16.15
N ARG A 489 -4.92 -28.85 -16.32
CA ARG A 489 -3.68 -28.09 -16.58
C ARG A 489 -3.75 -27.33 -17.89
N LEU A 490 -4.24 -27.95 -18.97
CA LEU A 490 -4.47 -27.30 -20.26
C LEU A 490 -5.47 -26.13 -20.14
N ALA A 491 -6.59 -26.36 -19.47
CA ALA A 491 -7.59 -25.31 -19.25
C ALA A 491 -7.01 -24.14 -18.42
N LEU A 492 -6.21 -24.43 -17.41
CA LEU A 492 -5.53 -23.40 -16.60
C LEU A 492 -4.48 -22.66 -17.43
N ALA A 493 -3.72 -23.35 -18.28
CA ALA A 493 -2.74 -22.74 -19.18
C ALA A 493 -3.40 -21.79 -20.20
N LEU A 494 -4.54 -22.19 -20.77
CA LEU A 494 -5.31 -21.33 -21.66
C LEU A 494 -5.87 -20.10 -20.94
N ARG A 495 -6.38 -20.26 -19.73
CA ARG A 495 -6.85 -19.13 -18.89
C ARG A 495 -5.68 -18.20 -18.52
N TRP A 496 -4.53 -18.75 -18.20
CA TRP A 496 -3.32 -17.99 -17.89
C TRP A 496 -2.84 -17.18 -19.10
N LEU A 497 -2.79 -17.82 -20.30
CA LEU A 497 -2.43 -17.14 -21.55
C LEU A 497 -3.43 -16.02 -21.91
N TRP A 498 -4.72 -16.27 -21.76
CA TRP A 498 -5.77 -15.29 -22.02
C TRP A 498 -5.66 -14.09 -21.07
N LEU A 499 -5.61 -14.33 -19.78
CA LEU A 499 -5.47 -13.28 -18.79
C LEU A 499 -4.11 -12.56 -18.92
N GLY A 500 -3.04 -13.30 -19.19
CA GLY A 500 -1.71 -12.73 -19.46
C GLY A 500 -1.72 -11.79 -20.65
N GLY A 501 -2.38 -12.21 -21.76
CA GLY A 501 -2.60 -11.37 -22.92
C GLY A 501 -3.34 -10.07 -22.58
N LEU A 502 -4.44 -10.14 -21.82
CA LEU A 502 -5.20 -8.97 -21.41
C LEU A 502 -4.38 -8.04 -20.50
N VAL A 503 -3.60 -8.60 -19.56
CA VAL A 503 -2.73 -7.84 -18.67
C VAL A 503 -1.63 -7.14 -19.45
N VAL A 504 -0.97 -7.84 -20.38
CA VAL A 504 0.17 -7.33 -21.14
C VAL A 504 -0.26 -6.31 -22.21
N LEU A 505 -1.41 -6.54 -22.87
CA LEU A 505 -1.87 -5.70 -23.99
C LEU A 505 -2.71 -4.50 -23.56
N SER A 506 -3.38 -4.53 -22.40
CA SER A 506 -4.28 -3.44 -21.98
C SER A 506 -4.22 -3.10 -20.48
N ARG A 507 -3.32 -3.74 -19.71
CA ARG A 507 -3.35 -3.71 -18.26
C ARG A 507 -4.73 -4.09 -17.72
N TYR A 508 -5.32 -5.15 -18.30
CA TYR A 508 -6.66 -5.59 -17.98
C TYR A 508 -7.73 -4.49 -18.22
N GLY A 509 -7.65 -3.80 -19.36
CA GLY A 509 -8.60 -2.75 -19.74
C GLY A 509 -8.51 -1.46 -18.90
N THR A 510 -7.39 -1.22 -18.22
CA THR A 510 -7.22 -0.02 -17.36
C THR A 510 -6.31 1.05 -17.95
N SER A 511 -5.69 0.77 -19.13
CA SER A 511 -4.77 1.69 -19.80
C SER A 511 -5.20 1.98 -21.21
N PHE A 512 -5.85 3.14 -21.44
CA PHE A 512 -6.21 3.60 -22.78
C PHE A 512 -4.96 3.86 -23.64
N GLY A 513 -3.89 4.43 -23.06
CA GLY A 513 -2.65 4.70 -23.80
C GLY A 513 -1.98 3.43 -24.34
N LEU A 514 -2.04 2.33 -23.58
CA LEU A 514 -1.51 1.04 -24.03
C LEU A 514 -2.38 0.46 -25.17
N ALA A 515 -3.70 0.46 -25.00
CA ALA A 515 -4.62 -0.04 -26.01
C ALA A 515 -4.52 0.76 -27.31
N SER A 516 -4.51 2.10 -27.26
CA SER A 516 -4.34 2.94 -28.44
C SER A 516 -2.98 2.75 -29.11
N GLY A 517 -1.91 2.60 -28.32
CA GLY A 517 -0.57 2.32 -28.83
C GLY A 517 -0.48 1.05 -29.66
N LEU A 518 -1.20 -0.01 -29.29
CA LEU A 518 -1.28 -1.25 -30.08
C LEU A 518 -1.84 -1.00 -31.49
N GLY A 519 -2.94 -0.25 -31.59
CA GLY A 519 -3.54 0.09 -32.90
C GLY A 519 -2.61 0.95 -33.74
N LEU A 520 -1.96 1.95 -33.13
CA LEU A 520 -1.00 2.83 -33.83
C LEU A 520 0.23 2.07 -34.34
N VAL A 521 0.59 0.93 -33.76
CA VAL A 521 1.66 0.06 -34.28
C VAL A 521 1.14 -0.90 -35.34
N ALA A 522 -0.03 -1.51 -35.14
CA ALA A 522 -0.55 -2.55 -36.02
C ALA A 522 -0.94 -1.99 -37.42
N ILE A 523 -1.64 -0.85 -37.46
CA ILE A 523 -2.15 -0.24 -38.70
C ILE A 523 -1.03 0.02 -39.72
N PRO A 524 0.07 0.73 -39.36
CA PRO A 524 1.16 0.99 -40.29
C PRO A 524 1.90 -0.27 -40.76
N ILE A 525 2.04 -1.27 -39.89
CA ILE A 525 2.69 -2.54 -40.23
C ILE A 525 1.90 -3.24 -41.36
N PHE A 526 0.59 -3.37 -41.22
CA PHE A 526 -0.25 -3.97 -42.26
C PHE A 526 -0.31 -3.11 -43.54
N ALA A 527 -0.33 -1.79 -43.40
CA ALA A 527 -0.28 -0.89 -44.56
C ALA A 527 1.00 -1.11 -45.40
N LEU A 528 2.15 -1.21 -44.75
CA LEU A 528 3.41 -1.53 -45.41
C LEU A 528 3.41 -2.94 -46.02
N MET A 529 2.83 -3.93 -45.32
CA MET A 529 2.69 -5.28 -45.86
C MET A 529 1.85 -5.33 -47.14
N PHE A 530 0.71 -4.63 -47.20
CA PHE A 530 -0.13 -4.55 -48.39
C PHE A 530 0.59 -3.85 -49.55
N TRP A 531 1.31 -2.75 -49.26
CA TRP A 531 2.11 -2.09 -50.29
C TRP A 531 3.22 -3.02 -50.83
N LEU A 532 3.91 -3.75 -49.92
CA LEU A 532 4.97 -4.70 -50.31
C LEU A 532 4.42 -5.84 -51.19
N VAL A 533 3.29 -6.41 -50.80
CA VAL A 533 2.61 -7.45 -51.58
C VAL A 533 2.18 -6.90 -52.94
N ASP A 534 1.64 -5.69 -52.99
CA ASP A 534 1.17 -5.11 -54.26
C ASP A 534 2.31 -4.78 -55.23
N ARG A 535 3.45 -4.33 -54.68
CA ARG A 535 4.59 -3.97 -55.52
C ARG A 535 5.45 -5.16 -55.96
N TYR A 536 5.75 -6.08 -55.07
CA TYR A 536 6.83 -7.05 -55.26
C TYR A 536 6.39 -8.48 -55.60
N ARG A 537 5.10 -8.82 -55.54
CA ARG A 537 4.68 -10.18 -55.87
C ARG A 537 4.98 -10.53 -57.34
N HIS A 538 5.40 -11.76 -57.56
CA HIS A 538 5.85 -12.24 -58.86
C HIS A 538 4.83 -11.98 -59.98
N ARG A 539 5.31 -11.59 -61.19
CA ARG A 539 4.48 -11.24 -62.32
C ARG A 539 4.30 -12.45 -63.22
N ARG A 540 3.05 -12.79 -63.54
CA ARG A 540 2.68 -13.77 -64.55
C ARG A 540 1.60 -13.15 -65.44
N GLY A 541 1.90 -12.95 -66.69
CA GLY A 541 0.97 -12.28 -67.62
C GLY A 541 1.41 -10.88 -68.10
N PRO A 542 0.51 -10.07 -68.70
CA PRO A 542 0.84 -8.72 -69.18
C PRO A 542 1.32 -7.82 -68.05
N THR A 543 2.05 -6.76 -68.37
CA THR A 543 2.68 -5.84 -67.44
C THR A 543 1.64 -5.16 -66.54
N PRO A 544 1.56 -5.47 -65.23
CA PRO A 544 0.61 -4.85 -64.37
C PRO A 544 1.01 -3.42 -63.99
N ILE A 545 0.04 -2.61 -63.62
CA ILE A 545 0.27 -1.29 -63.06
C ILE A 545 0.78 -1.48 -61.63
N LEU A 546 2.00 -1.03 -61.40
CA LEU A 546 2.65 -1.14 -60.10
C LEU A 546 2.65 0.19 -59.36
N PRO A 547 2.47 0.21 -58.04
CA PRO A 547 2.65 1.42 -57.26
C PRO A 547 4.11 1.91 -57.39
N PRO A 548 4.35 3.21 -57.64
CA PRO A 548 5.70 3.74 -57.76
C PRO A 548 6.47 3.65 -56.44
N LEU A 549 7.79 3.61 -56.52
CA LEU A 549 8.64 3.53 -55.32
C LEU A 549 8.50 4.78 -54.45
N ALA A 550 8.28 5.93 -55.06
CA ALA A 550 8.06 7.19 -54.34
C ALA A 550 6.87 7.13 -53.37
N GLU A 551 5.76 6.49 -53.79
CA GLU A 551 4.61 6.27 -52.88
C GLU A 551 5.00 5.40 -51.65
N GLY A 552 5.92 4.43 -51.84
CA GLY A 552 6.46 3.63 -50.76
C GLY A 552 7.29 4.45 -49.75
N LEU A 553 8.04 5.45 -50.24
CA LEU A 553 8.81 6.35 -49.37
C LEU A 553 7.88 7.25 -48.53
N TRP A 554 6.84 7.80 -49.14
CA TRP A 554 5.81 8.59 -48.43
C TRP A 554 5.05 7.72 -47.41
N LEU A 555 4.69 6.49 -47.80
CA LEU A 555 4.07 5.53 -46.89
C LEU A 555 4.99 5.19 -45.74
N ALA A 556 6.27 4.93 -45.98
CA ALA A 556 7.26 4.65 -44.95
C ALA A 556 7.43 5.83 -43.98
N GLY A 557 7.43 7.06 -44.47
CA GLY A 557 7.48 8.27 -43.65
C GLY A 557 6.26 8.38 -42.73
N GLY A 558 5.04 8.26 -43.25
CA GLY A 558 3.80 8.28 -42.48
C GLY A 558 3.71 7.12 -41.49
N CYS A 559 4.10 5.92 -41.90
CA CYS A 559 4.16 4.74 -41.03
C CYS A 559 5.20 4.91 -39.90
N SER A 560 6.37 5.50 -40.17
CA SER A 560 7.39 5.74 -39.16
C SER A 560 6.89 6.70 -38.06
N LEU A 561 6.13 7.73 -38.42
CA LEU A 561 5.50 8.64 -37.47
C LEU A 561 4.50 7.89 -36.55
N LEU A 562 3.58 7.12 -37.16
CA LEU A 562 2.57 6.35 -36.40
C LEU A 562 3.23 5.29 -35.50
N LEU A 563 4.24 4.57 -36.03
CA LEU A 563 5.02 3.61 -35.27
C LEU A 563 5.75 4.30 -34.10
N GLY A 564 6.37 5.45 -34.32
CA GLY A 564 7.05 6.22 -33.28
C GLY A 564 6.10 6.66 -32.15
N LEU A 565 4.91 7.16 -32.52
CA LEU A 565 3.87 7.52 -31.56
C LEU A 565 3.33 6.29 -30.81
N GLY A 566 3.07 5.20 -31.52
CA GLY A 566 2.59 3.95 -30.94
C GLY A 566 3.61 3.33 -29.99
N LEU A 567 4.88 3.23 -30.38
CA LEU A 567 5.96 2.70 -29.55
C LEU A 567 6.20 3.58 -28.33
N ASN A 568 6.17 4.91 -28.46
CA ASN A 568 6.26 5.82 -27.32
C ASN A 568 5.11 5.61 -26.33
N ALA A 569 3.88 5.44 -26.82
CA ALA A 569 2.74 5.13 -25.98
C ALA A 569 2.93 3.78 -25.23
N LEU A 570 3.35 2.73 -25.96
CA LEU A 570 3.62 1.41 -25.38
C LEU A 570 4.72 1.45 -24.31
N LEU A 571 5.87 2.06 -24.63
CA LEU A 571 7.02 2.11 -23.71
C LEU A 571 6.71 2.90 -22.43
N ARG A 572 5.86 3.93 -22.51
CA ARG A 572 5.49 4.74 -21.34
C ARG A 572 4.41 4.11 -20.47
N THR A 573 3.52 3.31 -21.06
CA THR A 573 2.33 2.83 -20.35
C THR A 573 2.36 1.34 -20.01
N ALA A 574 3.22 0.54 -20.65
CA ALA A 574 3.34 -0.87 -20.36
C ALA A 574 4.21 -1.13 -19.11
N ASP A 575 3.77 -2.03 -18.24
CA ASP A 575 4.56 -2.47 -17.09
C ASP A 575 5.74 -3.37 -17.51
N TYR A 576 5.54 -4.13 -18.60
CA TYR A 576 6.53 -5.04 -19.16
C TYR A 576 6.73 -4.76 -20.67
N PRO A 577 7.38 -3.64 -21.05
CA PRO A 577 7.40 -3.19 -22.44
C PRO A 577 8.00 -4.21 -23.41
N LEU A 578 9.05 -4.94 -23.03
CA LEU A 578 9.67 -5.99 -23.87
C LEU A 578 8.72 -7.18 -24.09
N LEU A 579 7.96 -7.57 -23.07
CA LEU A 579 6.97 -8.63 -23.17
C LEU A 579 5.80 -8.20 -24.07
N THR A 580 5.34 -6.96 -23.92
CA THR A 580 4.27 -6.38 -24.78
C THR A 580 4.72 -6.34 -26.25
N LEU A 581 5.94 -5.87 -26.50
CA LEU A 581 6.51 -5.86 -27.85
C LEU A 581 6.71 -7.27 -28.41
N GLY A 582 7.17 -8.23 -27.60
CA GLY A 582 7.32 -9.62 -28.00
C GLY A 582 5.98 -10.28 -28.35
N PHE A 583 4.95 -10.02 -27.54
CA PHE A 583 3.60 -10.53 -27.80
C PHE A 583 3.00 -9.90 -29.06
N LEU A 584 3.18 -8.60 -29.25
CA LEU A 584 2.76 -7.88 -30.44
C LEU A 584 3.49 -8.39 -31.70
N PHE A 585 4.80 -8.60 -31.60
CA PHE A 585 5.59 -9.20 -32.67
C PHE A 585 5.06 -10.59 -33.05
N MET A 586 4.76 -11.43 -32.06
CA MET A 586 4.23 -12.78 -32.28
C MET A 586 2.86 -12.76 -32.98
N LEU A 587 2.03 -11.74 -32.71
CA LEU A 587 0.74 -11.57 -33.37
C LEU A 587 0.87 -10.97 -34.77
N LEU A 588 1.74 -9.98 -34.97
CA LEU A 588 1.75 -9.19 -36.24
C LEU A 588 2.72 -9.72 -37.28
N VAL A 589 3.72 -10.56 -36.94
CA VAL A 589 4.78 -10.91 -37.86
C VAL A 589 4.73 -12.36 -38.38
N PRO A 590 4.69 -13.43 -37.57
CA PRO A 590 4.87 -14.79 -38.06
C PRO A 590 3.82 -15.21 -39.08
N ILE A 591 2.54 -15.08 -38.78
CA ILE A 591 1.46 -15.50 -39.66
C ILE A 591 1.41 -14.65 -40.95
N PRO A 592 1.42 -13.30 -40.87
CA PRO A 592 1.53 -12.47 -42.06
C PRO A 592 2.78 -12.73 -42.90
N ALA A 593 3.94 -12.97 -42.30
CA ALA A 593 5.18 -13.28 -43.01
C ALA A 593 5.07 -14.57 -43.83
N VAL A 594 4.49 -15.63 -43.24
CA VAL A 594 4.22 -16.89 -43.96
C VAL A 594 3.23 -16.65 -45.11
N LEU A 595 2.12 -15.93 -44.86
CA LEU A 595 1.15 -15.61 -45.91
C LEU A 595 1.79 -14.77 -47.02
N ILE A 596 2.58 -13.77 -46.68
CA ILE A 596 3.30 -12.96 -47.70
C ILE A 596 4.28 -13.82 -48.48
N GLY A 597 5.03 -14.72 -47.84
CA GLY A 597 5.92 -15.67 -48.53
C GLY A 597 5.18 -16.56 -49.52
N LEU A 598 4.02 -17.10 -49.11
CA LEU A 598 3.14 -17.85 -50.00
C LEU A 598 2.59 -17.03 -51.16
N ILE A 599 2.14 -15.79 -50.90
CA ILE A 599 1.64 -14.85 -51.90
C ILE A 599 2.76 -14.50 -52.90
N MET A 600 3.97 -14.29 -52.43
CA MET A 600 5.12 -14.01 -53.27
C MET A 600 5.47 -15.21 -54.18
N HIS A 601 5.44 -16.43 -53.63
CA HIS A 601 5.68 -17.68 -54.38
C HIS A 601 4.58 -17.95 -55.41
N GLN A 602 3.30 -17.78 -55.05
CA GLN A 602 2.18 -18.01 -55.93
C GLN A 602 2.18 -17.03 -57.12
N GLY A 603 2.65 -15.81 -56.88
CA GLY A 603 2.68 -14.75 -57.85
C GLY A 603 1.31 -14.15 -58.18
N ARG A 604 1.30 -13.34 -59.22
CA ARG A 604 0.14 -12.61 -59.72
C ARG A 604 -0.44 -13.34 -60.93
N TYR A 605 -1.52 -14.12 -60.77
CA TYR A 605 -2.13 -14.91 -61.83
C TYR A 605 -3.07 -14.09 -62.71
N HIS A 606 -3.83 -13.17 -62.13
CA HIS A 606 -4.72 -12.26 -62.83
C HIS A 606 -4.44 -10.84 -62.42
N ASP A 607 -4.14 -10.01 -63.35
CA ASP A 607 -4.25 -8.57 -63.20
C ASP A 607 -5.55 -8.14 -63.83
N LEU A 608 -6.60 -8.06 -63.00
CA LEU A 608 -7.92 -7.60 -63.48
C LEU A 608 -7.84 -6.23 -64.15
N MET A 609 -6.77 -5.47 -63.87
CA MET A 609 -6.50 -4.18 -64.47
C MET A 609 -6.06 -4.25 -65.98
N ALA A 610 -5.52 -5.38 -66.36
CA ALA A 610 -5.08 -5.55 -67.78
C ALA A 610 -6.21 -5.92 -68.72
N GLU A 611 -7.29 -6.50 -68.18
CA GLU A 611 -8.39 -7.04 -69.00
C GLU A 611 -9.74 -6.36 -68.70
N SER A 612 -9.77 -5.35 -67.86
CA SER A 612 -11.02 -4.93 -67.26
C SER A 612 -11.24 -3.42 -67.20
N TYR A 613 -12.46 -3.04 -67.42
CA TYR A 613 -12.90 -1.66 -67.60
C TYR A 613 -13.96 -1.34 -66.59
N PHE A 614 -13.96 -1.42 -65.46
CA PHE A 614 -14.85 -0.96 -64.48
C PHE A 614 -16.28 -1.22 -64.59
N VAL A 615 -17.16 -1.12 -63.84
CA VAL A 615 -17.91 -0.08 -63.36
C VAL A 615 -19.05 -0.43 -62.45
N GLU A 616 -19.27 0.32 -61.44
CA GLU A 616 -20.39 0.12 -60.53
C GLU A 616 -21.38 1.26 -60.41
N ASP A 617 -21.13 2.39 -61.01
CA ASP A 617 -22.17 3.41 -60.97
C ASP A 617 -23.20 3.20 -62.10
N GLY A 618 -24.42 3.61 -61.83
CA GLY A 618 -25.52 3.40 -62.75
C GLY A 618 -25.33 4.04 -64.11
N SER A 619 -24.51 5.08 -64.22
CA SER A 619 -24.23 5.77 -65.46
C SER A 619 -23.43 4.94 -66.48
N MET A 620 -22.63 4.02 -65.94
CA MET A 620 -21.79 3.16 -66.77
C MET A 620 -22.38 1.77 -67.03
N ARG A 621 -23.53 1.45 -66.47
CA ARG A 621 -24.23 0.19 -66.73
C ARG A 621 -24.60 0.00 -68.14
N GLN A 622 -24.87 1.07 -68.91
CA GLN A 622 -25.20 1.01 -70.34
C GLN A 622 -24.00 0.62 -71.17
N LEU A 623 -22.78 0.99 -70.80
CA LEU A 623 -21.55 0.55 -71.45
C LEU A 623 -21.28 -0.95 -71.26
N ARG A 624 -21.86 -1.58 -70.31
CA ARG A 624 -21.79 -3.02 -70.05
C ARG A 624 -22.40 -3.84 -71.18
N LEU A 625 -23.36 -3.28 -71.91
CA LEU A 625 -24.00 -3.90 -73.02
C LEU A 625 -23.12 -3.88 -74.26
N LEU A 626 -22.16 -2.95 -74.35
CA LEU A 626 -21.28 -2.77 -75.46
C LEU A 626 -19.94 -3.49 -75.38
N ILE A 627 -19.52 -3.87 -74.17
CA ILE A 627 -18.24 -4.49 -73.83
C ILE A 627 -18.48 -5.86 -73.23
N ALA A 628 -18.09 -6.92 -73.92
CA ALA A 628 -18.40 -8.29 -73.51
C ALA A 628 -17.79 -8.78 -72.19
N ARG A 629 -16.87 -8.06 -71.59
CA ARG A 629 -16.26 -8.36 -70.26
C ARG A 629 -15.93 -7.08 -69.55
N LEU A 630 -16.82 -6.67 -68.67
CA LEU A 630 -16.57 -5.61 -67.70
C LEU A 630 -16.42 -6.20 -66.29
N PRO A 631 -15.34 -5.95 -65.59
CA PRO A 631 -15.26 -6.36 -64.18
C PRO A 631 -16.20 -5.52 -63.33
N VAL A 632 -16.71 -6.13 -62.32
CA VAL A 632 -17.42 -5.41 -61.29
C VAL A 632 -16.39 -4.66 -60.44
N ILE A 633 -16.39 -3.34 -60.53
CA ILE A 633 -15.55 -2.52 -59.67
C ILE A 633 -16.19 -2.45 -58.28
N PRO A 634 -15.48 -2.79 -57.21
CA PRO A 634 -15.99 -2.60 -55.85
C PRO A 634 -16.41 -1.15 -55.62
N LYS A 635 -17.50 -0.92 -54.89
CA LYS A 635 -17.97 0.41 -54.50
C LYS A 635 -16.99 1.21 -53.66
N PHE A 636 -15.91 0.61 -53.33
CA PHE A 636 -14.87 1.12 -52.44
C PHE A 636 -14.03 2.17 -53.17
N PRO A 637 -13.81 3.36 -52.58
CA PRO A 637 -13.05 4.42 -53.22
C PRO A 637 -11.65 3.98 -53.66
N PHE A 638 -10.95 3.18 -52.86
CA PHE A 638 -9.59 2.72 -53.21
C PHE A 638 -9.56 1.78 -54.40
N PHE A 639 -10.44 0.79 -54.38
CA PHE A 639 -10.51 -0.13 -55.51
C PHE A 639 -11.01 0.60 -56.74
N ARG A 640 -11.93 1.53 -56.59
CA ARG A 640 -12.40 2.37 -57.65
C ARG A 640 -11.30 3.23 -58.22
N ASP A 641 -10.55 3.95 -57.40
CA ASP A 641 -9.43 4.79 -57.81
C ASP A 641 -8.35 3.98 -58.54
N ARG A 642 -8.10 2.77 -58.09
CA ARG A 642 -7.14 1.87 -58.71
C ARG A 642 -7.58 1.42 -60.07
N TYR A 643 -8.85 1.10 -60.26
CA TYR A 643 -9.39 0.70 -61.56
C TYR A 643 -9.61 1.88 -62.47
N THR A 644 -10.05 3.01 -62.00
CA THR A 644 -10.23 4.23 -62.79
C THR A 644 -8.93 4.87 -63.23
N TYR A 645 -7.80 4.46 -62.65
CA TYR A 645 -6.46 4.86 -63.13
C TYR A 645 -6.26 4.63 -64.62
N LEU A 646 -6.76 3.52 -65.16
CA LEU A 646 -6.66 3.21 -66.61
C LEU A 646 -7.37 4.22 -67.48
N LEU A 647 -8.42 4.87 -67.02
CA LEU A 647 -9.19 5.88 -67.75
C LEU A 647 -8.79 7.31 -67.34
N LEU A 648 -8.43 7.55 -66.11
CA LEU A 648 -8.22 8.89 -65.58
C LEU A 648 -6.78 9.11 -65.09
N ASP A 649 -5.85 8.23 -65.43
CA ASP A 649 -4.44 8.24 -64.95
C ASP A 649 -4.29 8.35 -63.42
N ARG A 650 -5.22 7.74 -62.69
CA ARG A 650 -5.21 7.67 -61.22
C ARG A 650 -4.69 6.32 -60.74
N ARG A 651 -3.94 6.33 -59.65
CA ARG A 651 -3.46 5.12 -59.01
C ARG A 651 -3.58 5.25 -57.50
N TRP A 652 -3.41 4.09 -56.80
CA TRP A 652 -3.32 4.11 -55.36
C TRP A 652 -2.12 4.95 -54.93
N ASN A 653 -2.39 5.87 -54.01
CA ASN A 653 -1.38 6.64 -53.32
C ASN A 653 -1.09 6.01 -51.92
N TRP A 654 -0.10 6.54 -51.24
CA TRP A 654 0.31 6.05 -49.94
C TRP A 654 -0.81 6.10 -48.86
N LEU A 655 -1.70 7.08 -48.90
CA LEU A 655 -2.85 7.20 -48.01
C LEU A 655 -3.84 6.06 -48.21
N ASN A 656 -4.01 5.54 -49.41
CA ASN A 656 -4.95 4.46 -49.70
C ASN A 656 -4.55 3.16 -48.99
N TYR A 657 -3.24 2.88 -48.83
CA TYR A 657 -2.77 1.70 -48.08
C TYR A 657 -2.98 1.85 -46.59
N LEU A 658 -2.77 3.08 -46.06
CA LEU A 658 -3.05 3.37 -44.65
C LEU A 658 -4.54 3.28 -44.35
N ASP A 659 -5.38 3.89 -45.19
CA ASP A 659 -6.83 3.88 -45.00
C ASP A 659 -7.39 2.46 -45.17
N PHE A 660 -6.91 1.68 -46.14
CA PHE A 660 -7.29 0.27 -46.26
C PHE A 660 -6.93 -0.54 -45.03
N SER A 661 -5.73 -0.36 -44.46
CA SER A 661 -5.33 -1.01 -43.22
C SER A 661 -6.16 -0.53 -42.03
N LEU A 662 -6.44 0.76 -41.94
CA LEU A 662 -7.25 1.36 -40.87
C LEU A 662 -8.68 0.80 -40.89
N ASN A 663 -9.32 0.74 -42.08
CA ASN A 663 -10.66 0.23 -42.24
C ASN A 663 -10.76 -1.26 -41.90
N ASN A 664 -9.77 -2.07 -42.31
CA ASN A 664 -9.73 -3.48 -41.92
C ASN A 664 -9.51 -3.68 -40.41
N TRP A 665 -8.75 -2.77 -39.76
CA TRP A 665 -8.42 -2.88 -38.34
C TRP A 665 -9.54 -2.41 -37.41
N LEU A 666 -10.13 -1.23 -37.68
CA LEU A 666 -11.12 -0.62 -36.78
C LEU A 666 -12.57 -0.90 -37.18
N LYS A 667 -12.81 -1.25 -38.46
CA LYS A 667 -14.15 -1.38 -39.01
C LYS A 667 -15.10 -0.19 -38.78
N PHE A 668 -14.57 0.98 -38.64
CA PHE A 668 -15.37 2.19 -38.74
C PHE A 668 -15.71 2.44 -40.22
N GLY A 669 -16.53 1.52 -40.77
CA GLY A 669 -16.79 1.51 -42.19
C GLY A 669 -17.78 2.56 -42.59
N PHE A 670 -17.32 3.70 -43.02
CA PHE A 670 -18.04 4.45 -44.05
C PHE A 670 -18.08 3.69 -45.39
N ASN A 671 -17.29 2.64 -45.51
CA ASN A 671 -17.15 1.86 -46.70
C ASN A 671 -17.36 0.39 -46.36
N ASP A 672 -18.49 -0.13 -46.75
CA ASP A 672 -18.84 -1.54 -46.65
C ASP A 672 -17.87 -2.32 -47.55
N ILE A 673 -16.67 -2.68 -47.04
CA ILE A 673 -15.83 -3.67 -47.72
C ILE A 673 -16.56 -4.99 -47.54
N ARG A 674 -17.53 -5.21 -48.39
CA ARG A 674 -17.92 -6.57 -48.70
C ARG A 674 -16.73 -7.14 -49.45
N LEU A 675 -15.94 -7.95 -48.75
CA LEU A 675 -14.98 -8.89 -49.31
C LEU A 675 -15.75 -9.92 -50.14
N ARG A 676 -16.46 -9.48 -51.14
CA ARG A 676 -16.92 -10.30 -52.25
C ARG A 676 -15.73 -10.44 -53.20
N ASP A 677 -15.02 -11.25 -52.93
CA ASP A 677 -13.90 -12.12 -53.22
C ASP A 677 -13.52 -12.33 -54.65
N GLU A 678 -14.24 -11.82 -55.59
CA GLU A 678 -13.93 -12.00 -57.00
C GLU A 678 -12.73 -11.18 -57.48
N HIS A 679 -12.27 -10.23 -56.63
CA HIS A 679 -11.28 -9.24 -57.03
C HIS A 679 -9.99 -9.21 -56.20
N VAL A 680 -9.94 -9.93 -55.10
CA VAL A 680 -8.72 -10.05 -54.30
C VAL A 680 -8.18 -11.48 -54.41
N PRO A 681 -6.92 -11.69 -54.85
CA PRO A 681 -6.35 -13.03 -54.96
C PRO A 681 -6.47 -13.78 -53.62
N GLY A 682 -6.85 -15.08 -53.68
CA GLY A 682 -7.26 -15.86 -52.50
C GLY A 682 -6.37 -15.78 -51.25
N LEU A 683 -5.03 -15.79 -51.41
CA LEU A 683 -4.12 -15.65 -50.29
C LEU A 683 -4.02 -14.22 -49.75
N VAL A 684 -4.27 -13.19 -50.58
CA VAL A 684 -4.35 -11.79 -50.08
C VAL A 684 -5.60 -11.61 -49.25
N THR A 685 -6.71 -12.27 -49.61
CA THR A 685 -7.93 -12.33 -48.82
C THR A 685 -7.67 -12.94 -47.45
N ALA A 686 -6.87 -14.01 -47.37
CA ALA A 686 -6.49 -14.61 -46.07
C ALA A 686 -5.71 -13.63 -45.17
N LEU A 687 -4.81 -12.82 -45.77
CA LEU A 687 -4.09 -11.77 -45.03
C LEU A 687 -5.04 -10.67 -44.52
N VAL A 688 -6.01 -10.26 -45.36
CA VAL A 688 -7.05 -9.30 -44.97
C VAL A 688 -7.94 -9.85 -43.87
N TRP A 689 -8.37 -11.11 -43.95
CA TRP A 689 -9.17 -11.76 -42.89
C TRP A 689 -8.41 -11.90 -41.60
N TYR A 690 -7.11 -12.19 -41.66
CA TYR A 690 -6.26 -12.23 -40.49
C TYR A 690 -6.20 -10.86 -39.78
N GLN A 691 -5.92 -9.80 -40.55
CA GLN A 691 -5.93 -8.43 -40.04
C GLN A 691 -7.30 -8.06 -39.47
N TRP A 692 -8.39 -8.41 -40.17
CA TRP A 692 -9.74 -8.15 -39.73
C TRP A 692 -10.10 -8.88 -38.42
N GLY A 693 -9.71 -10.15 -38.26
CA GLY A 693 -9.90 -10.92 -37.06
C GLY A 693 -9.19 -10.29 -35.85
N LEU A 694 -7.92 -9.89 -36.05
CA LEU A 694 -7.17 -9.14 -35.03
C LEU A 694 -7.80 -7.78 -34.73
N GLY A 695 -8.28 -7.07 -35.74
CA GLY A 695 -8.96 -5.79 -35.59
C GLY A 695 -10.26 -5.88 -34.82
N LEU A 696 -11.03 -6.97 -35.01
CA LEU A 696 -12.24 -7.23 -34.22
C LEU A 696 -11.91 -7.42 -32.73
N LEU A 697 -10.90 -8.24 -32.43
CA LEU A 697 -10.43 -8.45 -31.05
C LEU A 697 -9.89 -7.17 -30.45
N TYR A 698 -9.15 -6.39 -31.23
CA TYR A 698 -8.63 -5.09 -30.81
C TYR A 698 -9.75 -4.08 -30.52
N THR A 699 -10.77 -4.00 -31.39
CA THR A 699 -11.90 -3.08 -31.20
C THR A 699 -12.68 -3.45 -29.94
N ALA A 700 -12.92 -4.74 -29.71
CA ALA A 700 -13.53 -5.20 -28.48
C ALA A 700 -12.68 -4.83 -27.23
N LEU A 701 -11.36 -5.03 -27.31
CA LEU A 701 -10.43 -4.63 -26.25
C LEU A 701 -10.42 -3.11 -26.01
N LEU A 702 -10.46 -2.32 -27.08
CA LEU A 702 -10.48 -0.86 -27.01
C LEU A 702 -11.78 -0.35 -26.38
N LEU A 703 -12.93 -0.84 -26.85
CA LEU A 703 -14.24 -0.48 -26.26
C LEU A 703 -14.33 -0.88 -24.80
N TRP A 704 -13.87 -2.08 -24.45
CA TRP A 704 -13.80 -2.52 -23.06
C TRP A 704 -12.89 -1.61 -22.21
N THR A 705 -11.74 -1.18 -22.76
CA THR A 705 -10.83 -0.25 -22.08
C THR A 705 -11.46 1.13 -21.92
N LEU A 706 -12.12 1.65 -22.95
CA LEU A 706 -12.83 2.93 -22.91
C LEU A 706 -13.95 2.92 -21.87
N SER A 707 -14.74 1.87 -21.82
CA SER A 707 -15.83 1.74 -20.85
C SER A 707 -15.33 1.72 -19.41
N ARG A 708 -14.11 1.23 -19.16
CA ARG A 708 -13.51 1.21 -17.81
C ARG A 708 -12.77 2.50 -17.45
N THR A 709 -12.29 3.26 -18.44
CA THR A 709 -11.45 4.45 -18.20
C THR A 709 -12.22 5.75 -18.25
N ILE A 710 -13.33 5.81 -18.99
CA ILE A 710 -14.14 7.03 -19.15
C ILE A 710 -15.42 6.89 -18.34
N PRO A 711 -15.64 7.77 -17.33
CA PRO A 711 -16.91 7.83 -16.59
C PRO A 711 -18.07 8.09 -17.54
N GLY A 712 -19.17 7.35 -17.39
CA GLY A 712 -20.37 7.50 -18.24
C GLY A 712 -20.44 6.62 -19.49
N LEU A 713 -19.32 6.12 -20.01
CA LEU A 713 -19.32 5.12 -21.11
C LEU A 713 -19.73 3.71 -20.66
N ASN A 714 -19.81 3.47 -19.37
CA ASN A 714 -20.31 2.21 -18.81
C ASN A 714 -21.74 1.87 -19.24
N LEU A 715 -22.53 2.86 -19.63
CA LEU A 715 -23.90 2.66 -20.16
C LEU A 715 -23.91 1.89 -21.48
N LEU A 716 -22.85 1.93 -22.28
CA LEU A 716 -22.76 1.20 -23.54
C LEU A 716 -22.58 -0.33 -23.39
N ILE A 717 -22.27 -0.82 -22.19
CA ILE A 717 -22.13 -2.28 -21.94
C ILE A 717 -23.47 -2.89 -21.50
N TYR A 718 -24.42 -2.07 -21.08
CA TYR A 718 -25.74 -2.51 -20.65
C TYR A 718 -26.80 -2.46 -21.77
N PHE A 719 -26.41 -2.03 -22.96
CA PHE A 719 -27.17 -2.15 -24.21
C PHE A 719 -26.48 -3.19 -25.11
#